data_6cab5a9c2dd6949126f2dafa5ff62d00
#
_entry.id   6cab5a9c2dd6949126f2dafa5ff62d00
#
_cell.length_a   1.000
_cell.length_b   1.000
_cell.length_c   1.000
_cell.angle_alpha   90.00
_cell.angle_beta   90.00
_cell.angle_gamma   90.00
#
_symmetry.space_group_name_H-M   'P 1'
#
loop_
_entity.id
_entity.type
_entity.pdbx_description
1 polymer ?
#
loop_
_entity_poly.entity_id
_entity_poly.type
_entity_poly.pdbx_seq_one_letter_code
_entity_poly.pdbx_strand_id
1 'polypeptide(L)'
;MARLSLIQTNFTAGEVSPRMLGRVDLSRYQNGAETIENAWPVIHGGAVRRDGTLFVAAAKFPDKKCRLIPYVFNTEQAYMCEFGDLYVRIYYPNGTYTGVELVSPYSHTMLDRVDYVQGADTMFIFNTSVPVYRLRRLADTEWSLAPAPFVTKPFDEKGIDFTTSITFSDPTVGTGRTATSAASAFLASDVDREIWSGGGVAKITAYTSATVVTVEVLNAFTAAVRPTWSLKGSPQTTNTLSAATPVGGVVTMTLGAAGWRSNDVGKFVKINGGLLEISVYTSVTVVSGIIRSAPTSAVASPANAWSLEASVWNDIDGYPGAGTLYEQRLALGGSVNYPQTIWESRTGEYLNFELGTKDDDALSYNLSSDQINPILHMGQINALVPLTYGGEFTVSGGVEKAITPTNIRAKNPSVYGCNRVRPVRIGNELYFVQRASRKLRAMAYKYDSDTFGSPDMSILSEHATKSGIVDMAYQQEPESILYLVRADGVMATMTVDRDQDVIGWARQITDGAFESAASIPVANGDQVWCVVRRTVNGQNVRYIERFTQGIRVDSGISATSVPGASVWGGLGHLEGKTVDIVADGIVMQQQVVAGGQVTIPRNAFAVQIGLNFVTKIKTLTPEVQGSTGSVQGNSMRIGEITLRFLETTGCKVNGQIIAFRSTGAGTLDQPPDLFTGVHRMENLGWDRGQASITITQEQPLPFQLLSVIKKATFND
;
A
#
# COMPACT_ATOMS: atom_id res chain seq x y z
N MET A 1 -38.20 41.29 2.49
CA MET A 1 -37.70 39.95 2.15
C MET A 1 -36.98 40.01 0.81
N ALA A 2 -35.65 39.86 0.83
CA ALA A 2 -34.84 39.78 -0.40
C ALA A 2 -34.96 38.38 -0.98
N ARG A 3 -35.24 38.27 -2.27
CA ARG A 3 -35.15 36.99 -3.02
C ARG A 3 -33.82 36.92 -3.76
N LEU A 4 -33.10 35.88 -3.52
CA LEU A 4 -31.80 35.63 -4.18
C LEU A 4 -31.82 34.29 -4.89
N SER A 5 -31.24 34.25 -6.08
CA SER A 5 -31.02 33.01 -6.84
C SER A 5 -29.52 32.63 -6.72
N LEU A 6 -29.26 31.53 -6.09
CA LEU A 6 -27.91 31.00 -5.83
C LEU A 6 -27.68 29.77 -6.69
N ILE A 7 -26.65 29.81 -7.48
CA ILE A 7 -26.30 28.69 -8.33
C ILE A 7 -25.03 27.99 -7.83
N GLN A 8 -25.11 26.68 -7.67
CA GLN A 8 -23.98 25.81 -7.50
C GLN A 8 -23.77 25.05 -8.82
N THR A 9 -22.72 25.40 -9.52
CA THR A 9 -22.45 24.88 -10.88
C THR A 9 -21.63 23.58 -10.88
N ASN A 10 -20.97 23.28 -9.79
CA ASN A 10 -20.13 22.08 -9.70
C ASN A 10 -19.97 21.58 -8.25
N PHE A 11 -19.38 20.39 -8.13
CA PHE A 11 -19.06 19.70 -6.88
C PHE A 11 -17.56 19.33 -6.80
N THR A 12 -16.70 20.05 -7.51
CA THR A 12 -15.28 19.71 -7.66
C THR A 12 -14.45 19.79 -6.38
N ALA A 13 -14.94 20.53 -5.36
CA ALA A 13 -14.36 20.51 -4.02
C ALA A 13 -14.77 19.28 -3.18
N GLY A 14 -15.77 18.51 -3.64
CA GLY A 14 -16.24 17.32 -2.97
C GLY A 14 -16.89 17.59 -1.62
N GLU A 15 -16.84 16.61 -0.73
CA GLU A 15 -17.33 16.70 0.65
C GLU A 15 -16.34 17.51 1.48
N VAL A 16 -16.78 18.60 2.09
CA VAL A 16 -15.94 19.50 2.87
C VAL A 16 -16.11 19.27 4.37
N SER A 17 -15.06 19.50 5.13
CA SER A 17 -15.04 19.32 6.59
C SER A 17 -16.09 20.21 7.28
N PRO A 18 -16.79 19.72 8.31
CA PRO A 18 -17.64 20.55 9.15
C PRO A 18 -16.93 21.79 9.74
N ARG A 19 -15.62 21.75 9.90
CA ARG A 19 -14.80 22.90 10.33
C ARG A 19 -14.74 24.02 9.31
N MET A 20 -15.07 23.71 8.06
CA MET A 20 -15.12 24.67 6.95
C MET A 20 -16.44 25.44 6.88
N LEU A 21 -17.47 25.08 7.66
CA LEU A 21 -18.81 25.68 7.58
C LEU A 21 -18.81 27.19 7.86
N GLY A 22 -17.83 27.70 8.61
CA GLY A 22 -17.65 29.15 8.85
C GLY A 22 -16.77 29.86 7.78
N ARG A 23 -16.11 29.10 6.87
CA ARG A 23 -15.16 29.65 5.88
C ARG A 23 -15.82 29.88 4.52
N VAL A 24 -16.87 30.64 4.53
CA VAL A 24 -17.66 30.99 3.32
C VAL A 24 -16.90 31.88 2.32
N ASP A 25 -15.78 32.45 2.77
CA ASP A 25 -14.84 33.24 1.98
C ASP A 25 -14.08 32.41 0.93
N LEU A 26 -13.98 31.09 1.12
CA LEU A 26 -13.27 30.23 0.21
C LEU A 26 -14.14 29.78 -0.97
N SER A 27 -13.61 29.86 -2.19
CA SER A 27 -14.30 29.38 -3.41
C SER A 27 -14.69 27.91 -3.33
N ARG A 28 -13.89 27.09 -2.63
CA ARG A 28 -14.18 25.67 -2.38
C ARG A 28 -15.43 25.43 -1.53
N TYR A 29 -15.90 26.41 -0.75
CA TYR A 29 -17.17 26.31 -0.06
C TYR A 29 -18.34 26.29 -1.06
N GLN A 30 -18.30 27.15 -2.08
CA GLN A 30 -19.35 27.23 -3.09
C GLN A 30 -19.39 26.01 -4.02
N ASN A 31 -18.25 25.35 -4.21
CA ASN A 31 -18.08 24.18 -5.09
C ASN A 31 -18.08 22.86 -4.31
N GLY A 32 -18.36 22.88 -3.01
CA GLY A 32 -18.39 21.73 -2.13
C GLY A 32 -19.78 21.28 -1.74
N ALA A 33 -19.84 20.17 -1.04
CA ALA A 33 -21.05 19.63 -0.41
C ALA A 33 -20.78 19.29 1.06
N GLU A 34 -21.81 19.28 1.89
CA GLU A 34 -21.72 18.82 3.28
C GLU A 34 -21.54 17.30 3.34
N THR A 35 -22.16 16.57 2.39
CA THR A 35 -22.09 15.12 2.31
C THR A 35 -22.15 14.69 0.85
N ILE A 36 -21.24 13.76 0.46
CA ILE A 36 -21.30 13.03 -0.80
C ILE A 36 -21.06 11.55 -0.49
N GLU A 37 -22.11 10.75 -0.44
CA GLU A 37 -22.06 9.32 -0.16
C GLU A 37 -22.52 8.52 -1.38
N ASN A 38 -21.74 7.49 -1.75
CA ASN A 38 -22.00 6.62 -2.90
C ASN A 38 -22.18 7.37 -4.22
N ALA A 39 -21.45 8.47 -4.34
CA ALA A 39 -21.22 9.23 -5.56
C ALA A 39 -19.79 9.74 -5.55
N TRP A 40 -19.29 10.16 -6.68
CA TRP A 40 -18.05 10.91 -6.78
C TRP A 40 -18.23 12.17 -7.63
N PRO A 41 -17.54 13.24 -7.27
CA PRO A 41 -17.41 14.38 -8.15
C PRO A 41 -16.65 13.98 -9.41
N VAL A 42 -17.12 14.41 -10.57
CA VAL A 42 -16.36 14.27 -11.82
C VAL A 42 -15.62 15.56 -12.16
N ILE A 43 -14.55 15.48 -12.91
CA ILE A 43 -13.70 16.61 -13.29
C ILE A 43 -14.54 17.74 -13.94
N HIS A 44 -15.54 17.38 -14.72
CA HIS A 44 -16.47 18.31 -15.39
C HIS A 44 -17.43 19.06 -14.43
N GLY A 45 -17.42 18.77 -13.14
CA GLY A 45 -18.18 19.46 -12.12
C GLY A 45 -19.41 18.74 -11.58
N GLY A 46 -19.97 17.76 -12.26
CA GLY A 46 -21.11 16.99 -11.80
C GLY A 46 -20.78 16.04 -10.65
N ALA A 47 -21.81 15.51 -10.00
CA ALA A 47 -21.72 14.41 -9.06
C ALA A 47 -22.49 13.20 -9.61
N VAL A 48 -21.81 12.07 -9.77
CA VAL A 48 -22.32 10.85 -10.40
C VAL A 48 -22.43 9.75 -9.35
N ARG A 49 -23.57 9.04 -9.34
CA ARG A 49 -23.71 7.81 -8.56
C ARG A 49 -22.62 6.85 -8.93
N ARG A 50 -21.91 6.26 -7.96
CA ARG A 50 -20.89 5.26 -8.22
C ARG A 50 -21.47 4.02 -8.87
N ASP A 51 -20.65 3.32 -9.59
CA ASP A 51 -20.96 1.97 -9.99
C ASP A 51 -21.01 1.02 -8.78
N GLY A 52 -21.77 -0.03 -8.90
CA GLY A 52 -21.83 -1.11 -7.93
C GLY A 52 -20.69 -2.11 -8.14
N THR A 53 -20.67 -3.14 -7.30
CA THR A 53 -19.67 -4.19 -7.37
C THR A 53 -20.26 -5.51 -7.82
N LEU A 54 -19.54 -6.22 -8.69
CA LEU A 54 -19.81 -7.62 -9.00
C LEU A 54 -19.05 -8.53 -8.06
N PHE A 55 -19.73 -9.55 -7.56
CA PHE A 55 -19.11 -10.64 -6.82
C PHE A 55 -18.19 -11.44 -7.74
N VAL A 56 -16.96 -11.69 -7.30
CA VAL A 56 -15.98 -12.51 -8.03
C VAL A 56 -15.84 -13.86 -7.34
N ALA A 57 -15.42 -13.85 -6.08
CA ALA A 57 -15.18 -15.06 -5.31
C ALA A 57 -15.23 -14.78 -3.80
N ALA A 58 -15.46 -15.83 -3.02
CA ALA A 58 -15.14 -15.81 -1.60
C ALA A 58 -13.63 -16.05 -1.42
N ALA A 59 -13.00 -15.33 -0.48
CA ALA A 59 -11.64 -15.62 -0.07
C ALA A 59 -11.52 -17.07 0.39
N LYS A 60 -10.37 -17.72 0.16
CA LYS A 60 -10.15 -19.13 0.54
C LYS A 60 -10.41 -19.38 2.04
N PHE A 61 -9.98 -18.46 2.88
CA PHE A 61 -10.26 -18.46 4.31
C PHE A 61 -11.09 -17.21 4.63
N PRO A 62 -12.42 -17.30 4.60
CA PRO A 62 -13.29 -16.13 4.70
C PRO A 62 -13.21 -15.44 6.07
N ASP A 63 -12.74 -16.12 7.11
CA ASP A 63 -12.49 -15.62 8.46
C ASP A 63 -11.17 -14.84 8.59
N LYS A 64 -10.21 -15.06 7.67
CA LYS A 64 -8.89 -14.44 7.70
C LYS A 64 -8.77 -13.30 6.69
N LYS A 65 -7.98 -12.27 7.05
CA LYS A 65 -7.71 -11.15 6.16
C LYS A 65 -6.98 -11.63 4.90
N CYS A 66 -7.36 -11.08 3.75
CA CYS A 66 -6.64 -11.17 2.50
C CYS A 66 -6.39 -9.77 1.93
N ARG A 67 -5.42 -9.64 1.04
CA ARG A 67 -5.04 -8.40 0.37
C ARG A 67 -4.96 -8.62 -1.13
N LEU A 68 -5.43 -7.63 -1.88
CA LEU A 68 -5.31 -7.63 -3.34
C LEU A 68 -4.02 -6.94 -3.75
N ILE A 69 -3.28 -7.58 -4.65
CA ILE A 69 -2.07 -7.01 -5.26
C ILE A 69 -2.21 -7.13 -6.77
N PRO A 70 -2.13 -6.01 -7.51
CA PRO A 70 -2.23 -6.03 -8.95
C PRO A 70 -0.93 -6.60 -9.55
N TYR A 71 -1.07 -7.40 -10.60
CA TYR A 71 0.04 -7.86 -11.41
C TYR A 71 -0.20 -7.42 -12.86
N VAL A 72 0.61 -6.46 -13.33
CA VAL A 72 0.41 -5.81 -14.63
C VAL A 72 1.62 -6.12 -15.50
N PHE A 73 1.46 -7.04 -16.45
CA PHE A 73 2.50 -7.33 -17.44
C PHE A 73 2.56 -6.24 -18.52
N ASN A 74 1.38 -5.89 -19.05
CA ASN A 74 1.16 -4.76 -19.95
C ASN A 74 -0.29 -4.29 -19.80
N THR A 75 -0.71 -3.30 -20.58
CA THR A 75 -2.08 -2.74 -20.53
C THR A 75 -3.18 -3.71 -20.96
N GLU A 76 -2.84 -4.77 -21.70
CA GLU A 76 -3.79 -5.79 -22.17
C GLU A 76 -3.78 -7.05 -21.30
N GLN A 77 -2.65 -7.33 -20.66
CA GLN A 77 -2.43 -8.53 -19.83
C GLN A 77 -2.15 -8.12 -18.39
N ALA A 78 -3.20 -8.05 -17.61
CA ALA A 78 -3.15 -7.79 -16.20
C ALA A 78 -3.89 -8.90 -15.43
N TYR A 79 -3.55 -9.08 -14.18
CA TYR A 79 -4.13 -10.08 -13.29
C TYR A 79 -4.33 -9.48 -11.92
N MET A 80 -5.33 -9.98 -11.18
CA MET A 80 -5.49 -9.66 -9.77
C MET A 80 -5.03 -10.83 -8.93
N CYS A 81 -4.08 -10.56 -8.02
CA CYS A 81 -3.58 -11.56 -7.07
C CYS A 81 -4.25 -11.37 -5.72
N GLU A 82 -4.93 -12.42 -5.23
CA GLU A 82 -5.40 -12.54 -3.86
C GLU A 82 -4.29 -13.14 -2.99
N PHE A 83 -3.68 -12.33 -2.15
CA PHE A 83 -2.75 -12.78 -1.11
C PHE A 83 -3.55 -13.06 0.16
N GLY A 84 -3.55 -14.31 0.59
CA GLY A 84 -4.22 -14.75 1.82
C GLY A 84 -3.25 -15.43 2.79
N ASP A 85 -3.78 -16.15 3.74
CA ASP A 85 -2.99 -16.84 4.76
C ASP A 85 -2.23 -18.03 4.17
N LEU A 86 -0.95 -17.82 3.87
CA LEU A 86 -0.01 -18.79 3.29
C LEU A 86 -0.37 -19.26 1.87
N TYR A 87 -1.12 -18.46 1.12
CA TYR A 87 -1.43 -18.75 -0.28
C TYR A 87 -1.52 -17.48 -1.15
N VAL A 88 -1.43 -17.65 -2.47
CA VAL A 88 -1.74 -16.65 -3.50
C VAL A 88 -2.64 -17.30 -4.56
N ARG A 89 -3.78 -16.67 -4.87
CA ARG A 89 -4.65 -17.02 -5.99
C ARG A 89 -4.63 -15.93 -7.04
N ILE A 90 -4.81 -16.30 -8.29
CA ILE A 90 -4.69 -15.39 -9.43
C ILE A 90 -5.99 -15.39 -10.21
N TYR A 91 -6.48 -14.18 -10.55
CA TYR A 91 -7.71 -13.96 -11.27
C TYR A 91 -7.46 -13.18 -12.55
N TYR A 92 -8.19 -13.53 -13.60
CA TYR A 92 -8.28 -12.72 -14.82
C TYR A 92 -9.08 -11.44 -14.58
N PRO A 93 -8.91 -10.39 -15.43
CA PRO A 93 -9.67 -9.13 -15.28
C PRO A 93 -11.19 -9.32 -15.35
N ASN A 94 -11.68 -10.33 -16.06
CA ASN A 94 -13.11 -10.65 -16.15
C ASN A 94 -13.68 -11.25 -14.84
N GLY A 95 -12.86 -11.51 -13.82
CA GLY A 95 -13.26 -12.11 -12.55
C GLY A 95 -13.13 -13.64 -12.51
N THR A 96 -12.71 -14.26 -13.59
CA THR A 96 -12.55 -15.73 -13.62
C THR A 96 -11.27 -16.12 -12.87
N TYR A 97 -11.36 -17.11 -12.00
CA TYR A 97 -10.20 -17.72 -11.36
C TYR A 97 -9.36 -18.49 -12.39
N THR A 98 -8.07 -18.26 -12.43
CA THR A 98 -7.15 -18.91 -13.40
C THR A 98 -6.91 -20.40 -13.12
N GLY A 99 -7.30 -20.89 -11.95
CA GLY A 99 -6.96 -22.24 -11.44
C GLY A 99 -5.60 -22.29 -10.75
N VAL A 100 -4.87 -21.18 -10.70
CA VAL A 100 -3.53 -21.12 -10.09
C VAL A 100 -3.62 -20.73 -8.63
N GLU A 101 -3.16 -21.62 -7.76
CA GLU A 101 -2.93 -21.36 -6.33
C GLU A 101 -1.48 -21.69 -5.99
N LEU A 102 -0.75 -20.73 -5.41
CA LEU A 102 0.65 -20.86 -5.02
C LEU A 102 0.76 -20.85 -3.50
N VAL A 103 1.68 -21.67 -2.97
CA VAL A 103 2.05 -21.59 -1.55
C VAL A 103 2.87 -20.33 -1.31
N SER A 104 2.54 -19.60 -0.26
CA SER A 104 3.13 -18.33 0.10
C SER A 104 3.73 -18.39 1.51
N PRO A 105 4.84 -17.71 1.79
CA PRO A 105 5.39 -17.63 3.15
C PRO A 105 4.66 -16.59 4.03
N TYR A 106 3.76 -15.79 3.45
CA TYR A 106 3.11 -14.68 4.14
C TYR A 106 1.85 -15.13 4.86
N SER A 107 1.81 -15.02 6.20
CA SER A 107 0.60 -15.20 6.98
C SER A 107 -0.33 -13.98 6.86
N HIS A 108 -1.61 -14.15 7.16
CA HIS A 108 -2.60 -13.06 7.12
C HIS A 108 -2.21 -11.83 7.98
N THR A 109 -1.41 -12.03 9.04
CA THR A 109 -0.92 -10.94 9.90
C THR A 109 0.24 -10.15 9.29
N MET A 110 0.90 -10.71 8.27
CA MET A 110 2.02 -10.06 7.58
C MET A 110 1.57 -9.23 6.39
N LEU A 111 0.36 -9.46 5.85
CA LEU A 111 -0.09 -8.88 4.58
C LEU A 111 -0.08 -7.34 4.55
N ASP A 112 -0.35 -6.68 5.68
CA ASP A 112 -0.30 -5.22 5.80
C ASP A 112 1.13 -4.65 5.71
N ARG A 113 2.15 -5.53 5.84
CA ARG A 113 3.58 -5.17 5.80
C ARG A 113 4.27 -5.64 4.53
N VAL A 114 3.52 -6.20 3.61
CA VAL A 114 4.05 -6.62 2.30
C VAL A 114 4.14 -5.39 1.41
N ASP A 115 5.35 -5.12 0.91
CA ASP A 115 5.59 -4.19 -0.19
C ASP A 115 6.05 -4.98 -1.42
N TYR A 116 5.96 -4.39 -2.60
CA TYR A 116 6.30 -5.07 -3.85
C TYR A 116 6.72 -4.08 -4.93
N VAL A 117 7.49 -4.57 -5.88
CA VAL A 117 7.78 -3.86 -7.14
C VAL A 117 7.74 -4.85 -8.29
N GLN A 118 7.18 -4.44 -9.41
CA GLN A 118 7.10 -5.27 -10.60
C GLN A 118 7.91 -4.65 -11.75
N GLY A 119 8.65 -5.51 -12.47
CA GLY A 119 9.26 -5.23 -13.75
C GLY A 119 8.87 -6.34 -14.72
N ALA A 120 8.09 -6.02 -15.74
CA ALA A 120 7.58 -6.96 -16.74
C ALA A 120 6.92 -8.21 -16.10
N ASP A 121 7.46 -9.41 -16.35
CA ASP A 121 6.95 -10.70 -15.89
C ASP A 121 7.44 -11.12 -14.49
N THR A 122 8.07 -10.22 -13.77
CA THR A 122 8.67 -10.51 -12.45
C THR A 122 8.26 -9.46 -11.43
N MET A 123 7.65 -9.88 -10.34
CA MET A 123 7.36 -9.05 -9.17
C MET A 123 8.22 -9.49 -7.99
N PHE A 124 8.98 -8.55 -7.43
CA PHE A 124 9.68 -8.75 -6.16
C PHE A 124 8.78 -8.34 -5.00
N ILE A 125 8.77 -9.18 -3.96
CA ILE A 125 7.88 -9.02 -2.80
C ILE A 125 8.76 -8.93 -1.55
N PHE A 126 8.51 -7.92 -0.74
CA PHE A 126 9.32 -7.52 0.41
C PHE A 126 8.54 -7.65 1.72
N ASN A 127 9.21 -8.18 2.72
CA ASN A 127 8.75 -8.19 4.11
C ASN A 127 9.97 -8.37 5.01
N THR A 128 10.06 -7.61 6.09
CA THR A 128 11.24 -7.64 6.98
C THR A 128 11.47 -8.96 7.69
N SER A 129 10.49 -9.87 7.73
CA SER A 129 10.56 -11.16 8.43
C SER A 129 10.72 -12.36 7.49
N VAL A 130 10.75 -12.13 6.17
CA VAL A 130 10.77 -13.20 5.16
C VAL A 130 11.78 -12.81 4.08
N PRO A 131 12.59 -13.74 3.54
CA PRO A 131 13.42 -13.45 2.40
C PRO A 131 12.68 -12.76 1.27
N VAL A 132 13.37 -11.98 0.46
CA VAL A 132 12.75 -11.38 -0.74
C VAL A 132 12.29 -12.50 -1.65
N TYR A 133 10.99 -12.54 -1.95
CA TYR A 133 10.39 -13.50 -2.88
C TYR A 133 10.20 -12.88 -4.25
N ARG A 134 10.11 -13.74 -5.24
CA ARG A 134 9.87 -13.39 -6.63
C ARG A 134 8.65 -14.15 -7.13
N LEU A 135 7.57 -13.41 -7.48
CA LEU A 135 6.42 -13.93 -8.21
C LEU A 135 6.69 -13.73 -9.70
N ARG A 136 6.67 -14.81 -10.47
CA ARG A 136 6.88 -14.79 -11.92
C ARG A 136 5.70 -15.41 -12.63
N ARG A 137 5.30 -14.77 -13.72
CA ARG A 137 4.40 -15.34 -14.70
C ARG A 137 5.24 -15.98 -15.81
N LEU A 138 5.05 -17.26 -16.06
CA LEU A 138 5.70 -18.02 -17.13
C LEU A 138 4.73 -18.19 -18.31
N ALA A 139 3.45 -18.39 -17.99
CA ALA A 139 2.32 -18.40 -18.92
C ALA A 139 1.05 -17.99 -18.14
N ASP A 140 -0.10 -17.91 -18.81
CA ASP A 140 -1.37 -17.48 -18.18
C ASP A 140 -1.79 -18.36 -16.99
N THR A 141 -1.48 -19.64 -17.07
CA THR A 141 -1.78 -20.63 -16.01
C THR A 141 -0.53 -21.20 -15.35
N GLU A 142 0.67 -20.70 -15.71
CA GLU A 142 1.94 -21.18 -15.15
C GLU A 142 2.63 -20.04 -14.41
N TRP A 143 2.71 -20.17 -13.09
CA TRP A 143 3.26 -19.17 -12.20
C TRP A 143 4.20 -19.78 -11.19
N SER A 144 5.14 -19.00 -10.71
CA SER A 144 6.13 -19.42 -9.72
C SER A 144 6.30 -18.36 -8.64
N LEU A 145 6.22 -18.77 -7.37
CA LEU A 145 6.55 -17.95 -6.20
C LEU A 145 7.67 -18.61 -5.43
N ALA A 146 8.86 -18.03 -5.45
CA ALA A 146 10.05 -18.59 -4.81
C ALA A 146 10.96 -17.48 -4.27
N PRO A 147 11.87 -17.76 -3.33
CA PRO A 147 12.90 -16.82 -2.91
C PRO A 147 13.69 -16.30 -4.12
N ALA A 148 14.00 -15.00 -4.13
CA ALA A 148 14.79 -14.39 -5.19
C ALA A 148 16.20 -15.01 -5.20
N PRO A 149 16.68 -15.52 -6.35
CA PRO A 149 17.98 -16.19 -6.44
C PRO A 149 19.10 -15.16 -6.60
N PHE A 150 19.37 -14.40 -5.53
CA PHE A 150 20.46 -13.42 -5.54
C PHE A 150 21.80 -14.10 -5.83
N VAL A 151 22.52 -13.58 -6.81
CA VAL A 151 23.89 -14.01 -7.15
C VAL A 151 24.83 -13.64 -6.01
N THR A 152 24.72 -12.38 -5.58
CA THR A 152 25.42 -11.88 -4.40
C THR A 152 24.44 -11.04 -3.57
N LYS A 153 24.61 -11.07 -2.24
CA LYS A 153 23.87 -10.25 -1.29
C LYS A 153 24.83 -9.25 -0.68
N PRO A 154 24.35 -8.11 -0.16
CA PRO A 154 25.22 -7.24 0.63
C PRO A 154 25.76 -8.00 1.83
N PHE A 155 27.05 -7.83 2.11
CA PHE A 155 27.69 -8.41 3.30
C PHE A 155 28.39 -7.33 4.10
N ASP A 156 28.56 -7.65 5.38
CA ASP A 156 29.27 -6.85 6.33
C ASP A 156 30.14 -7.76 7.21
N GLU A 157 31.12 -7.21 7.86
CA GLU A 157 31.93 -7.92 8.86
C GLU A 157 31.08 -8.28 10.07
N LYS A 158 30.27 -9.30 9.87
CA LYS A 158 29.40 -9.85 10.89
C LYS A 158 30.06 -11.02 11.55
N GLY A 159 29.97 -11.00 12.85
CA GLY A 159 30.32 -12.17 13.63
C GLY A 159 29.35 -13.33 13.47
N ILE A 160 29.14 -14.03 14.54
CA ILE A 160 28.31 -15.21 14.67
C ILE A 160 27.24 -14.91 15.70
N ASP A 161 26.03 -15.31 15.39
CA ASP A 161 24.90 -15.21 16.30
C ASP A 161 24.72 -16.53 17.05
N PHE A 162 24.47 -16.40 18.35
CA PHE A 162 24.24 -17.52 19.27
C PHE A 162 22.83 -17.44 19.86
N THR A 163 22.12 -18.56 19.83
CA THR A 163 20.82 -18.75 20.47
C THR A 163 20.93 -19.35 21.88
N THR A 164 22.14 -19.67 22.31
CA THR A 164 22.46 -20.10 23.68
C THR A 164 22.69 -18.89 24.56
N SER A 165 22.27 -18.93 25.83
CA SER A 165 22.45 -17.82 26.74
C SER A 165 23.92 -17.56 27.08
N ILE A 166 24.23 -16.27 27.34
CA ILE A 166 25.47 -15.81 27.89
C ILE A 166 25.23 -15.06 29.22
N THR A 167 26.10 -15.26 30.22
CA THR A 167 25.99 -14.64 31.52
C THR A 167 27.26 -13.80 31.80
N PHE A 168 27.06 -12.53 32.14
CA PHE A 168 28.12 -11.63 32.55
C PHE A 168 28.20 -11.61 34.07
N SER A 169 29.44 -11.64 34.64
CA SER A 169 29.63 -11.48 36.08
C SER A 169 29.14 -10.11 36.60
N ASP A 170 29.24 -9.10 35.74
CA ASP A 170 28.72 -7.75 35.97
C ASP A 170 28.35 -7.14 34.58
N PRO A 171 27.10 -6.75 34.35
CA PRO A 171 26.65 -6.21 33.09
C PRO A 171 26.94 -4.70 32.92
N THR A 172 27.48 -4.02 33.93
CA THR A 172 27.79 -2.59 33.89
C THR A 172 29.14 -2.33 33.22
N VAL A 173 29.33 -1.12 32.70
CA VAL A 173 30.60 -0.69 32.09
C VAL A 173 31.78 -0.94 33.00
N GLY A 174 32.86 -1.53 32.51
CA GLY A 174 34.07 -1.80 33.25
C GLY A 174 34.92 -2.95 32.68
N THR A 175 36.17 -3.05 33.18
CA THR A 175 37.17 -4.05 32.76
C THR A 175 37.19 -5.26 33.68
N GLY A 176 37.81 -6.36 33.22
CA GLY A 176 38.06 -7.55 34.05
C GLY A 176 36.79 -8.35 34.40
N ARG A 177 35.70 -8.15 33.68
CA ARG A 177 34.45 -8.92 33.81
C ARG A 177 34.60 -10.27 33.12
N THR A 178 33.84 -11.27 33.58
CA THR A 178 33.77 -12.55 32.87
C THR A 178 32.44 -12.69 32.13
N ALA A 179 32.49 -13.25 30.91
CA ALA A 179 31.33 -13.64 30.17
C ALA A 179 31.35 -15.16 30.00
N THR A 180 30.27 -15.84 30.45
CA THR A 180 30.15 -17.30 30.45
C THR A 180 29.01 -17.69 29.53
N SER A 181 29.30 -18.42 28.45
CA SER A 181 28.30 -19.00 27.53
C SER A 181 27.79 -20.33 28.08
N ALA A 182 26.49 -20.60 27.91
CA ALA A 182 25.86 -21.87 28.32
C ALA A 182 26.37 -23.09 27.50
N ALA A 183 26.99 -22.85 26.35
CA ALA A 183 27.59 -23.87 25.49
C ALA A 183 28.97 -23.42 24.98
N SER A 184 29.77 -24.35 24.45
CA SER A 184 31.06 -24.03 23.83
C SER A 184 30.86 -23.05 22.64
N ALA A 185 31.32 -21.82 22.81
CA ALA A 185 31.14 -20.73 21.85
C ALA A 185 32.46 -20.02 21.50
N PHE A 186 33.42 -19.98 22.40
CA PHE A 186 34.63 -19.17 22.26
C PHE A 186 35.81 -19.96 21.74
N LEU A 187 36.64 -19.29 20.95
CA LEU A 187 37.95 -19.77 20.46
C LEU A 187 39.05 -18.78 20.84
N ALA A 188 40.29 -19.23 20.82
CA ALA A 188 41.42 -18.36 21.23
C ALA A 188 41.57 -17.12 20.33
N SER A 189 41.18 -17.22 19.05
CA SER A 189 41.18 -16.11 18.10
C SER A 189 40.03 -15.13 18.27
N ASP A 190 39.15 -15.31 19.28
CA ASP A 190 38.08 -14.37 19.56
C ASP A 190 38.51 -13.21 20.50
N VAL A 191 39.71 -13.24 21.00
CA VAL A 191 40.29 -12.08 21.69
C VAL A 191 40.33 -10.88 20.78
N ASP A 192 39.98 -9.71 21.26
CA ASP A 192 39.74 -8.44 20.56
C ASP A 192 38.42 -8.36 19.75
N ARG A 193 37.63 -9.44 19.66
CA ARG A 193 36.28 -9.40 19.13
C ARG A 193 35.28 -8.85 20.15
N GLU A 194 34.10 -8.46 19.66
CA GLU A 194 33.07 -7.86 20.51
C GLU A 194 31.85 -8.79 20.65
N ILE A 195 31.29 -8.81 21.88
CA ILE A 195 30.02 -9.46 22.22
C ILE A 195 28.94 -8.40 22.24
N TRP A 196 27.90 -8.61 21.42
CA TRP A 196 26.77 -7.71 21.32
C TRP A 196 25.46 -8.39 21.73
N SER A 197 24.64 -7.71 22.57
CA SER A 197 23.29 -8.18 22.90
C SER A 197 22.41 -7.05 23.42
N GLY A 198 21.29 -6.75 22.73
CA GLY A 198 20.27 -5.80 23.18
C GLY A 198 20.80 -4.40 23.52
N GLY A 199 21.73 -3.90 22.71
CA GLY A 199 22.39 -2.59 22.91
C GLY A 199 23.59 -2.60 23.84
N GLY A 200 23.83 -3.68 24.60
CA GLY A 200 25.06 -3.88 25.38
C GLY A 200 26.21 -4.36 24.48
N VAL A 201 27.43 -3.92 24.76
CA VAL A 201 28.66 -4.25 24.04
C VAL A 201 29.76 -4.57 24.99
N ALA A 202 30.48 -5.70 24.79
CA ALA A 202 31.65 -6.05 25.55
C ALA A 202 32.77 -6.53 24.63
N LYS A 203 33.98 -6.05 24.78
CA LYS A 203 35.19 -6.49 24.07
C LYS A 203 35.86 -7.63 24.82
N ILE A 204 36.20 -8.72 24.11
CA ILE A 204 36.94 -9.85 24.70
C ILE A 204 38.39 -9.44 24.87
N THR A 205 38.90 -9.49 26.12
CA THR A 205 40.27 -9.12 26.44
C THR A 205 41.17 -10.33 26.70
N ALA A 206 40.58 -11.48 27.09
CA ALA A 206 41.33 -12.71 27.26
C ALA A 206 40.43 -13.96 27.06
N TYR A 207 40.98 -15.02 26.47
CA TYR A 207 40.34 -16.32 26.33
C TYR A 207 40.71 -17.20 27.54
N THR A 208 39.75 -17.77 28.23
CA THR A 208 39.92 -18.67 29.37
C THR A 208 39.59 -20.10 28.99
N SER A 209 38.44 -20.32 28.37
CA SER A 209 37.98 -21.64 27.88
C SER A 209 36.95 -21.49 26.78
N ALA A 210 36.52 -22.59 26.19
CA ALA A 210 35.45 -22.59 25.15
C ALA A 210 34.12 -22.04 25.64
N THR A 211 33.93 -21.90 26.97
CA THR A 211 32.71 -21.35 27.58
C THR A 211 32.93 -20.04 28.32
N VAL A 212 34.16 -19.67 28.63
CA VAL A 212 34.47 -18.50 29.48
C VAL A 212 35.53 -17.61 28.85
N VAL A 213 35.23 -16.32 28.78
CA VAL A 213 36.18 -15.28 28.37
C VAL A 213 36.18 -14.13 29.37
N THR A 214 37.33 -13.40 29.46
CA THR A 214 37.40 -12.13 30.16
C THR A 214 37.04 -11.01 29.20
N VAL A 215 36.23 -10.05 29.63
CA VAL A 215 35.74 -8.96 28.82
C VAL A 215 35.88 -7.59 29.48
N GLU A 216 35.93 -6.58 28.65
CA GLU A 216 35.70 -5.19 29.01
C GLU A 216 34.29 -4.83 28.50
N VAL A 217 33.36 -4.47 29.40
CA VAL A 217 32.04 -3.99 29.04
C VAL A 217 32.15 -2.52 28.64
N LEU A 218 31.89 -2.23 27.37
CA LEU A 218 31.93 -0.89 26.76
C LEU A 218 30.59 -0.16 26.87
N ASN A 219 29.50 -0.89 26.63
CA ASN A 219 28.12 -0.44 26.82
C ASN A 219 27.42 -1.43 27.75
N ALA A 220 26.72 -0.92 28.76
CA ALA A 220 26.03 -1.76 29.74
C ALA A 220 24.95 -2.65 29.10
N PHE A 221 24.86 -3.88 29.56
CA PHE A 221 23.78 -4.78 29.22
C PHE A 221 22.59 -4.56 30.15
N THR A 222 21.36 -4.70 29.61
CA THR A 222 20.12 -4.51 30.39
C THR A 222 19.91 -5.57 31.47
N ALA A 223 20.59 -6.73 31.38
CA ALA A 223 20.58 -7.81 32.37
C ALA A 223 21.87 -8.62 32.28
N ALA A 224 22.27 -9.24 33.37
CA ALA A 224 23.48 -10.10 33.44
C ALA A 224 23.35 -11.35 32.56
N VAL A 225 22.15 -11.91 32.41
CA VAL A 225 21.87 -13.06 31.54
C VAL A 225 21.21 -12.57 30.25
N ARG A 226 21.80 -12.93 29.10
CA ARG A 226 21.30 -12.61 27.78
C ARG A 226 20.95 -13.91 27.06
N PRO A 227 19.69 -14.11 26.62
CA PRO A 227 19.27 -15.36 25.97
C PRO A 227 19.85 -15.54 24.58
N THR A 228 20.16 -14.43 23.89
CA THR A 228 20.74 -14.39 22.55
C THR A 228 21.83 -13.33 22.50
N TRP A 229 22.87 -13.57 21.73
CA TRP A 229 24.00 -12.65 21.59
C TRP A 229 24.75 -12.90 20.29
N SER A 230 25.54 -11.93 19.86
CA SER A 230 26.38 -12.00 18.66
C SER A 230 27.83 -11.78 19.02
N LEU A 231 28.73 -12.48 18.37
CA LEU A 231 30.17 -12.27 18.39
C LEU A 231 30.57 -11.54 17.11
N LYS A 232 30.90 -10.27 17.18
CA LYS A 232 31.23 -9.39 16.03
C LYS A 232 32.73 -9.42 15.72
N GLY A 233 33.05 -9.01 14.46
CA GLY A 233 34.42 -8.99 13.97
C GLY A 233 34.90 -10.35 13.44
N SER A 234 36.03 -10.34 12.78
CA SER A 234 36.67 -11.52 12.21
C SER A 234 37.57 -12.21 13.24
N PRO A 235 37.89 -13.51 13.06
CA PRO A 235 38.88 -14.19 13.89
C PRO A 235 40.23 -13.45 13.88
N GLN A 236 40.78 -13.15 15.05
CA GLN A 236 42.00 -12.37 15.21
C GLN A 236 43.23 -13.24 15.06
N THR A 237 43.51 -13.65 13.83
CA THR A 237 44.64 -14.53 13.46
C THR A 237 45.02 -14.31 11.99
N THR A 238 46.18 -14.83 11.60
CA THR A 238 46.58 -14.84 10.19
C THR A 238 45.69 -15.73 9.36
N ASN A 239 45.42 -15.35 8.10
CA ASN A 239 44.76 -16.20 7.11
C ASN A 239 45.61 -16.32 5.85
N THR A 240 45.81 -17.56 5.36
CA THR A 240 46.68 -17.89 4.21
C THR A 240 45.87 -18.62 3.18
N LEU A 241 45.97 -18.21 1.94
CA LEU A 241 45.38 -18.91 0.79
C LEU A 241 46.38 -19.96 0.26
N SER A 242 45.87 -21.12 -0.18
CA SER A 242 46.71 -22.14 -0.81
C SER A 242 47.24 -21.68 -2.18
N ALA A 243 46.50 -20.84 -2.89
CA ALA A 243 46.86 -20.25 -4.18
C ALA A 243 46.06 -19.00 -4.47
N ALA A 244 46.54 -18.11 -5.33
CA ALA A 244 45.80 -17.04 -5.96
C ALA A 244 45.35 -17.47 -7.36
N THR A 245 44.17 -18.05 -7.48
CA THR A 245 43.60 -18.55 -8.75
C THR A 245 42.54 -17.63 -9.31
N PRO A 246 42.18 -17.75 -10.61
CA PRO A 246 41.09 -16.97 -11.20
C PRO A 246 39.73 -17.24 -10.55
N VAL A 247 38.77 -16.38 -10.86
CA VAL A 247 37.35 -16.53 -10.45
C VAL A 247 36.82 -17.91 -10.81
N GLY A 248 36.10 -18.54 -9.89
CA GLY A 248 35.59 -19.91 -9.99
C GLY A 248 36.56 -20.99 -9.47
N GLY A 249 37.81 -20.62 -9.22
CA GLY A 249 38.80 -21.54 -8.64
C GLY A 249 38.47 -21.89 -7.18
N VAL A 250 38.75 -23.12 -6.77
CA VAL A 250 38.60 -23.55 -5.37
C VAL A 250 39.95 -23.47 -4.68
N VAL A 251 40.01 -22.82 -3.54
CA VAL A 251 41.24 -22.67 -2.73
C VAL A 251 40.96 -23.02 -1.27
N THR A 252 42.03 -23.46 -0.61
CA THR A 252 41.99 -23.67 0.86
C THR A 252 42.46 -22.42 1.56
N MET A 253 41.74 -22.06 2.63
CA MET A 253 42.05 -20.96 3.55
C MET A 253 42.49 -21.57 4.89
N THR A 254 43.69 -21.23 5.33
CA THR A 254 44.25 -21.74 6.58
C THR A 254 44.51 -20.62 7.56
N LEU A 255 43.93 -20.73 8.74
CA LEU A 255 44.17 -19.80 9.87
C LEU A 255 45.37 -20.23 10.69
N GLY A 256 46.12 -19.28 11.23
CA GLY A 256 47.23 -19.52 12.16
C GLY A 256 46.83 -20.05 13.54
N ALA A 257 45.55 -19.81 13.93
CA ALA A 257 44.93 -20.32 15.16
C ALA A 257 43.48 -20.74 14.89
N ALA A 258 42.89 -21.52 15.79
CA ALA A 258 41.47 -21.92 15.71
C ALA A 258 40.55 -20.72 15.60
N GLY A 259 39.76 -20.60 14.52
CA GLY A 259 38.88 -19.47 14.24
C GLY A 259 37.66 -19.80 13.38
N TRP A 260 37.75 -20.85 12.51
CA TRP A 260 36.64 -21.29 11.69
C TRP A 260 35.60 -22.09 12.47
N ARG A 261 34.37 -21.99 12.06
CA ARG A 261 33.22 -22.72 12.61
C ARG A 261 32.42 -23.37 11.46
N SER A 262 31.72 -24.44 11.76
CA SER A 262 30.95 -25.18 10.73
C SER A 262 29.84 -24.32 10.09
N ASN A 263 29.31 -23.33 10.81
CA ASN A 263 28.30 -22.38 10.31
C ASN A 263 28.91 -21.18 9.53
N ASP A 264 30.22 -21.20 9.23
CA ASP A 264 30.84 -20.22 8.34
C ASP A 264 30.66 -20.59 6.86
N VAL A 265 30.22 -21.82 6.54
CA VAL A 265 29.89 -22.19 5.17
C VAL A 265 28.79 -21.25 4.61
N GLY A 266 29.03 -20.71 3.41
CA GLY A 266 28.19 -19.73 2.75
C GLY A 266 28.50 -18.27 3.12
N LYS A 267 29.43 -18.02 4.05
CA LYS A 267 29.97 -16.69 4.33
C LYS A 267 31.09 -16.34 3.36
N PHE A 268 31.46 -15.08 3.34
CA PHE A 268 32.49 -14.56 2.45
C PHE A 268 33.73 -14.14 3.22
N VAL A 269 34.90 -14.29 2.57
CA VAL A 269 36.18 -13.85 3.07
C VAL A 269 36.74 -12.82 2.10
N LYS A 270 36.97 -11.59 2.57
CA LYS A 270 37.77 -10.60 1.86
C LYS A 270 39.22 -10.73 2.29
N ILE A 271 40.11 -11.01 1.35
CA ILE A 271 41.52 -11.21 1.61
C ILE A 271 42.34 -10.86 0.37
N ASN A 272 43.44 -10.12 0.55
CA ASN A 272 44.37 -9.77 -0.54
C ASN A 272 43.68 -9.14 -1.76
N GLY A 273 42.66 -8.29 -1.53
CA GLY A 273 41.87 -7.64 -2.58
C GLY A 273 40.90 -8.55 -3.32
N GLY A 274 40.80 -9.82 -2.93
CA GLY A 274 39.85 -10.79 -3.49
C GLY A 274 38.66 -11.07 -2.56
N LEU A 275 37.62 -11.71 -3.11
CA LEU A 275 36.43 -12.19 -2.41
C LEU A 275 36.28 -13.70 -2.63
N LEU A 276 36.11 -14.43 -1.54
CA LEU A 276 35.98 -15.91 -1.56
C LEU A 276 34.72 -16.30 -0.79
N GLU A 277 33.94 -17.23 -1.32
CA GLU A 277 32.81 -17.83 -0.61
C GLU A 277 33.21 -19.16 0.02
N ILE A 278 33.01 -19.31 1.33
CA ILE A 278 33.34 -20.59 2.01
C ILE A 278 32.36 -21.67 1.55
N SER A 279 32.87 -22.70 0.92
CA SER A 279 32.06 -23.80 0.39
C SER A 279 32.12 -25.06 1.27
N VAL A 280 33.23 -25.30 1.96
CA VAL A 280 33.42 -26.50 2.80
C VAL A 280 34.17 -26.14 4.08
N TYR A 281 33.60 -26.55 5.21
CA TYR A 281 34.32 -26.55 6.50
C TYR A 281 35.07 -27.86 6.70
N THR A 282 36.36 -27.80 6.93
CA THR A 282 37.22 -28.96 7.17
C THR A 282 37.62 -29.09 8.64
N SER A 283 38.04 -27.99 9.26
CA SER A 283 38.43 -27.94 10.67
C SER A 283 38.37 -26.52 11.22
N VAL A 284 38.58 -26.33 12.51
CA VAL A 284 38.67 -25.02 13.15
C VAL A 284 39.74 -24.09 12.60
N THR A 285 40.69 -24.63 11.82
CA THR A 285 41.79 -23.88 11.18
C THR A 285 41.73 -23.93 9.65
N VAL A 286 40.91 -24.78 9.04
CA VAL A 286 40.92 -25.01 7.59
C VAL A 286 39.52 -25.02 7.03
N VAL A 287 39.30 -24.19 6.00
CA VAL A 287 38.08 -24.22 5.16
C VAL A 287 38.51 -24.17 3.70
N SER A 288 37.63 -24.62 2.79
CA SER A 288 37.77 -24.42 1.35
C SER A 288 36.72 -23.41 0.85
N GLY A 289 37.11 -22.60 -0.11
CA GLY A 289 36.22 -21.59 -0.68
C GLY A 289 36.37 -21.45 -2.19
N ILE A 290 35.34 -20.92 -2.82
CA ILE A 290 35.29 -20.60 -4.25
C ILE A 290 35.64 -19.12 -4.41
N ILE A 291 36.54 -18.80 -5.30
CA ILE A 291 36.92 -17.42 -5.62
C ILE A 291 35.79 -16.76 -6.40
N ARG A 292 35.24 -15.68 -5.85
CA ARG A 292 34.22 -14.80 -6.47
C ARG A 292 34.85 -13.58 -7.12
N SER A 293 35.89 -13.01 -6.49
CA SER A 293 36.76 -11.99 -7.07
C SER A 293 38.19 -12.39 -6.82
N ALA A 294 39.06 -12.31 -7.86
CA ALA A 294 40.41 -12.86 -7.79
C ALA A 294 41.30 -12.10 -6.81
N PRO A 295 41.93 -12.79 -5.83
CA PRO A 295 42.93 -12.18 -4.94
C PRO A 295 44.21 -11.85 -5.72
N THR A 296 44.90 -10.78 -5.35
CA THR A 296 46.16 -10.36 -5.97
C THR A 296 47.33 -11.20 -5.57
N SER A 297 47.24 -11.91 -4.44
CA SER A 297 48.29 -12.78 -3.93
C SER A 297 47.73 -13.85 -2.98
N ALA A 298 48.55 -14.90 -2.73
CA ALA A 298 48.27 -15.90 -1.72
C ALA A 298 49.09 -15.71 -0.42
N VAL A 299 49.75 -14.57 -0.26
CA VAL A 299 50.54 -14.23 0.93
C VAL A 299 49.64 -14.21 2.17
N ALA A 300 50.15 -14.69 3.29
CA ALA A 300 49.47 -14.69 4.57
C ALA A 300 49.08 -13.27 4.96
N SER A 301 47.78 -13.05 5.22
CA SER A 301 47.22 -11.79 5.71
C SER A 301 47.18 -11.83 7.23
N PRO A 302 47.75 -10.84 7.94
CA PRO A 302 47.64 -10.75 9.41
C PRO A 302 46.20 -10.48 9.85
N ALA A 303 45.94 -10.57 11.15
CA ALA A 303 44.67 -10.13 11.74
C ALA A 303 44.34 -8.72 11.30
N ASN A 304 43.05 -8.41 11.06
CA ASN A 304 42.50 -7.13 10.57
C ASN A 304 42.93 -6.74 9.12
N ALA A 305 43.76 -7.53 8.42
CA ALA A 305 44.03 -7.33 7.00
C ALA A 305 43.16 -8.24 6.10
N TRP A 306 42.29 -9.03 6.70
CA TRP A 306 41.25 -9.82 6.06
C TRP A 306 39.99 -9.78 6.92
N SER A 307 38.83 -10.01 6.31
CA SER A 307 37.56 -10.06 7.02
C SER A 307 36.72 -11.27 6.66
N LEU A 308 35.99 -11.79 7.68
CA LEU A 308 34.93 -12.77 7.50
C LEU A 308 33.60 -12.02 7.48
N GLU A 309 32.95 -12.03 6.32
CA GLU A 309 31.73 -11.27 6.09
C GLU A 309 30.53 -12.19 5.91
N ALA A 310 29.40 -11.82 6.50
CA ALA A 310 28.13 -12.52 6.36
C ALA A 310 27.10 -11.61 5.69
N SER A 311 26.11 -12.24 5.04
CA SER A 311 25.00 -11.47 4.47
C SER A 311 24.29 -10.69 5.55
N VAL A 312 24.01 -9.41 5.26
CA VAL A 312 23.18 -8.55 6.13
C VAL A 312 21.69 -8.89 6.06
N TRP A 313 21.29 -9.76 5.12
CA TRP A 313 19.92 -10.26 4.96
C TRP A 313 19.84 -11.70 5.47
N ASN A 314 19.34 -11.86 6.67
CA ASN A 314 19.20 -13.16 7.35
C ASN A 314 18.06 -13.09 8.38
N ASP A 315 17.72 -14.22 9.02
CA ASP A 315 16.61 -14.35 9.96
C ASP A 315 16.77 -13.51 11.24
N ILE A 316 17.97 -13.03 11.55
CA ILE A 316 18.27 -12.25 12.77
C ILE A 316 18.27 -10.76 12.47
N ASP A 317 18.93 -10.34 11.39
CA ASP A 317 19.02 -8.93 11.00
C ASP A 317 17.81 -8.47 10.18
N GLY A 318 16.98 -9.43 9.78
CA GLY A 318 15.83 -9.21 8.93
C GLY A 318 16.20 -9.07 7.46
N TYR A 319 15.17 -8.92 6.66
CA TYR A 319 15.24 -8.80 5.22
C TYR A 319 14.77 -7.42 4.77
N PRO A 320 15.07 -6.97 3.54
CA PRO A 320 14.55 -5.70 3.04
C PRO A 320 13.02 -5.66 3.08
N GLY A 321 12.47 -4.60 3.70
CA GLY A 321 11.03 -4.39 3.86
C GLY A 321 10.39 -3.56 2.75
N ALA A 322 11.20 -2.88 1.95
CA ALA A 322 10.75 -2.00 0.86
C ALA A 322 11.68 -2.10 -0.34
N GLY A 323 11.16 -1.81 -1.52
CA GLY A 323 12.00 -1.78 -2.72
C GLY A 323 11.31 -1.13 -3.91
N THR A 324 12.14 -0.68 -4.87
CA THR A 324 11.69 -0.14 -6.16
C THR A 324 12.72 -0.39 -7.24
N LEU A 325 12.31 -0.28 -8.50
CA LEU A 325 13.22 -0.26 -9.63
C LEU A 325 13.55 1.20 -9.96
N TYR A 326 14.82 1.55 -9.97
CA TYR A 326 15.27 2.91 -10.25
C TYR A 326 16.58 2.87 -11.07
N GLU A 327 16.67 3.66 -12.15
CA GLU A 327 17.87 3.78 -13.01
C GLU A 327 18.51 2.42 -13.35
N GLN A 328 17.72 1.45 -13.78
CA GLN A 328 18.14 0.07 -14.12
C GLN A 328 18.75 -0.70 -12.94
N ARG A 329 18.46 -0.33 -11.71
CA ARG A 329 18.85 -1.02 -10.49
C ARG A 329 17.63 -1.46 -9.69
N LEU A 330 17.76 -2.54 -8.96
CA LEU A 330 16.82 -2.90 -7.90
C LEU A 330 17.30 -2.23 -6.61
N ALA A 331 16.58 -1.21 -6.19
CA ALA A 331 16.80 -0.53 -4.93
C ALA A 331 15.97 -1.18 -3.82
N LEU A 332 16.62 -1.60 -2.75
CA LEU A 332 16.04 -2.23 -1.57
C LEU A 332 16.33 -1.40 -0.33
N GLY A 333 15.45 -1.41 0.64
CA GLY A 333 15.63 -0.60 1.84
C GLY A 333 14.98 -1.16 3.10
N GLY A 334 15.58 -0.81 4.22
CA GLY A 334 15.03 -1.04 5.55
C GLY A 334 14.90 -2.50 5.95
N SER A 335 15.85 -3.03 6.72
CA SER A 335 15.67 -4.29 7.45
C SER A 335 15.51 -4.02 8.95
N VAL A 336 15.33 -5.07 9.73
CA VAL A 336 15.13 -4.94 11.19
C VAL A 336 16.34 -4.26 11.86
N ASN A 337 17.56 -4.71 11.56
CA ASN A 337 18.78 -4.17 12.16
C ASN A 337 19.48 -3.11 11.30
N TYR A 338 19.05 -2.93 10.03
CA TYR A 338 19.52 -1.88 9.13
C TYR A 338 18.31 -1.03 8.64
N PRO A 339 17.60 -0.35 9.54
CA PRO A 339 16.32 0.29 9.22
C PRO A 339 16.44 1.46 8.23
N GLN A 340 17.60 2.12 8.16
CA GLN A 340 17.84 3.31 7.33
C GLN A 340 18.79 3.05 6.16
N THR A 341 19.15 1.80 5.91
CA THR A 341 20.09 1.44 4.85
C THR A 341 19.36 1.18 3.55
N ILE A 342 19.90 1.73 2.47
CA ILE A 342 19.51 1.48 1.09
C ILE A 342 20.59 0.63 0.45
N TRP A 343 20.18 -0.40 -0.28
CA TRP A 343 21.04 -1.23 -1.11
C TRP A 343 20.55 -1.13 -2.55
N GLU A 344 21.46 -0.86 -3.49
CA GLU A 344 21.13 -0.89 -4.91
C GLU A 344 21.97 -1.95 -5.60
N SER A 345 21.34 -2.73 -6.48
CA SER A 345 22.00 -3.72 -7.29
C SER A 345 22.98 -3.11 -8.29
N ARG A 346 23.82 -3.91 -8.91
CA ARG A 346 24.57 -3.51 -10.10
C ARG A 346 23.61 -3.09 -11.22
N THR A 347 24.06 -2.15 -12.04
CA THR A 347 23.28 -1.63 -13.18
C THR A 347 22.97 -2.77 -14.16
N GLY A 348 21.68 -2.98 -14.44
CA GLY A 348 21.20 -4.06 -15.31
C GLY A 348 21.19 -5.47 -14.69
N GLU A 349 21.79 -5.66 -13.51
CA GLU A 349 21.87 -6.93 -12.80
C GLU A 349 21.08 -6.89 -11.49
N TYR A 350 19.76 -6.97 -11.55
CA TYR A 350 18.85 -6.81 -10.40
C TYR A 350 19.08 -7.80 -9.23
N LEU A 351 19.76 -8.90 -9.47
CA LEU A 351 20.02 -9.94 -8.47
C LEU A 351 21.47 -9.93 -7.97
N ASN A 352 22.29 -8.98 -8.39
CA ASN A 352 23.69 -8.86 -8.00
C ASN A 352 23.93 -7.60 -7.15
N PHE A 353 24.29 -7.79 -5.88
CA PHE A 353 24.59 -6.73 -4.91
C PHE A 353 26.08 -6.74 -4.51
N GLU A 354 26.97 -7.11 -5.42
CA GLU A 354 28.42 -7.04 -5.20
C GLU A 354 28.87 -5.58 -5.13
N LEU A 355 29.28 -5.17 -3.94
CA LEU A 355 29.74 -3.81 -3.67
C LEU A 355 31.07 -3.53 -4.35
N GLY A 356 31.23 -2.34 -4.91
CA GLY A 356 32.44 -1.89 -5.55
C GLY A 356 32.55 -0.37 -5.63
N THR A 357 33.49 0.12 -6.45
CA THR A 357 33.78 1.55 -6.61
C THR A 357 33.53 2.06 -8.01
N LYS A 358 33.21 1.17 -8.95
CA LYS A 358 32.87 1.55 -10.33
C LYS A 358 31.45 2.07 -10.40
N ASP A 359 31.15 2.85 -11.39
CA ASP A 359 29.84 3.49 -11.57
C ASP A 359 28.69 2.47 -11.74
N ASP A 360 28.97 1.30 -12.28
CA ASP A 360 28.03 0.18 -12.48
C ASP A 360 27.93 -0.79 -11.30
N ASP A 361 28.84 -0.70 -10.32
CA ASP A 361 28.82 -1.57 -9.13
C ASP A 361 27.63 -1.30 -8.23
N ALA A 362 27.28 -2.30 -7.42
CA ALA A 362 26.27 -2.19 -6.38
C ALA A 362 26.74 -1.24 -5.27
N LEU A 363 25.80 -0.67 -4.57
CA LEU A 363 26.09 0.24 -3.47
C LEU A 363 25.24 -0.06 -2.22
N SER A 364 25.77 0.36 -1.08
CA SER A 364 25.07 0.39 0.21
C SER A 364 25.24 1.77 0.81
N TYR A 365 24.14 2.40 1.18
CA TYR A 365 24.13 3.75 1.73
C TYR A 365 23.21 3.84 2.95
N ASN A 366 23.71 4.41 4.03
CA ASN A 366 22.93 4.62 5.24
C ASN A 366 22.41 6.06 5.29
N LEU A 367 21.10 6.23 5.38
CA LEU A 367 20.48 7.56 5.52
C LEU A 367 20.84 8.14 6.88
N SER A 368 21.47 9.30 6.89
CA SER A 368 21.76 10.04 8.11
C SER A 368 20.53 10.81 8.58
N SER A 369 20.07 10.55 9.79
CA SER A 369 18.95 11.23 10.43
C SER A 369 19.19 11.34 11.93
N ASP A 370 18.65 12.39 12.56
CA ASP A 370 18.73 12.62 14.02
C ASP A 370 18.06 11.50 14.84
N GLN A 371 17.20 10.71 14.22
CA GLN A 371 16.45 9.61 14.82
C GLN A 371 16.53 8.38 13.94
N ILE A 372 16.47 7.18 14.52
CA ILE A 372 16.35 5.94 13.75
C ILE A 372 14.94 5.84 13.19
N ASN A 373 14.82 6.09 11.89
CA ASN A 373 13.55 6.08 11.16
C ASN A 373 13.56 4.97 10.11
N PRO A 374 12.85 3.84 10.32
CA PRO A 374 12.85 2.76 9.35
C PRO A 374 12.25 3.19 8.01
N ILE A 375 12.89 2.76 6.91
CA ILE A 375 12.35 2.89 5.57
C ILE A 375 11.14 1.95 5.46
N LEU A 376 9.97 2.50 5.13
CA LEU A 376 8.72 1.76 5.01
C LEU A 376 8.36 1.48 3.57
N HIS A 377 8.65 2.41 2.66
CA HIS A 377 8.43 2.32 1.23
C HIS A 377 9.52 3.04 0.46
N MET A 378 9.67 2.67 -0.79
CA MET A 378 10.53 3.37 -1.74
C MET A 378 9.70 3.73 -2.97
N GLY A 379 9.70 5.01 -3.31
CA GLY A 379 9.05 5.54 -4.51
C GLY A 379 10.06 6.15 -5.47
N GLN A 380 9.58 6.55 -6.63
CA GLN A 380 10.37 7.28 -7.61
C GLN A 380 9.55 8.43 -8.20
N ILE A 381 10.22 9.58 -8.32
CA ILE A 381 9.75 10.73 -9.07
C ILE A 381 10.93 11.14 -9.96
N ASN A 382 11.47 12.34 -9.84
CA ASN A 382 12.73 12.75 -10.45
C ASN A 382 13.97 12.32 -9.62
N ALA A 383 13.75 11.63 -8.51
CA ALA A 383 14.74 11.07 -7.61
C ALA A 383 14.20 9.78 -7.00
N LEU A 384 15.07 8.95 -6.47
CA LEU A 384 14.67 7.87 -5.59
C LEU A 384 14.15 8.48 -4.27
N VAL A 385 12.98 8.06 -3.82
CA VAL A 385 12.30 8.60 -2.63
C VAL A 385 12.10 7.52 -1.58
N PRO A 386 13.02 7.35 -0.67
CA PRO A 386 12.82 6.56 0.54
C PRO A 386 11.85 7.28 1.48
N LEU A 387 10.72 6.64 1.75
CA LEU A 387 9.71 7.11 2.70
C LEU A 387 9.93 6.41 4.04
N THR A 388 10.27 7.19 5.06
CA THR A 388 10.54 6.67 6.40
C THR A 388 9.43 7.05 7.38
N TYR A 389 9.40 6.41 8.53
CA TYR A 389 8.43 6.73 9.57
C TYR A 389 8.55 8.18 10.09
N GLY A 390 9.74 8.76 10.09
CA GLY A 390 10.00 10.09 10.62
C GLY A 390 10.20 11.20 9.60
N GLY A 391 10.33 10.88 8.32
CA GLY A 391 10.52 11.88 7.26
C GLY A 391 10.66 11.25 5.88
N GLU A 392 10.61 12.09 4.87
CA GLU A 392 10.80 11.73 3.47
C GLU A 392 12.22 12.11 3.06
N PHE A 393 12.89 11.21 2.36
CA PHE A 393 14.21 11.46 1.79
C PHE A 393 14.15 11.47 0.27
N THR A 394 15.07 12.20 -0.34
CA THR A 394 15.35 12.14 -1.77
C THR A 394 16.79 11.75 -1.98
N VAL A 395 17.03 10.74 -2.80
CA VAL A 395 18.35 10.24 -3.12
C VAL A 395 18.62 10.41 -4.61
N SER A 396 19.75 11.00 -4.96
CA SER A 396 20.14 11.25 -6.34
C SER A 396 21.67 11.26 -6.50
N GLY A 397 22.17 11.14 -7.70
CA GLY A 397 23.59 11.27 -8.03
C GLY A 397 24.09 12.70 -8.18
N GLY A 398 23.24 13.71 -7.88
CA GLY A 398 23.50 15.12 -8.15
C GLY A 398 22.63 15.63 -9.30
N VAL A 399 22.96 16.83 -9.81
CA VAL A 399 22.20 17.41 -10.92
C VAL A 399 22.48 16.62 -12.20
N GLU A 400 21.41 16.01 -12.76
CA GLU A 400 21.44 15.23 -14.02
C GLU A 400 22.48 14.09 -14.05
N LYS A 401 22.81 13.51 -12.90
CA LYS A 401 23.74 12.37 -12.79
C LYS A 401 23.04 11.18 -12.17
N ALA A 402 23.32 10.00 -12.75
CA ALA A 402 22.90 8.73 -12.18
C ALA A 402 23.50 8.48 -10.79
N ILE A 403 22.83 7.71 -9.96
CA ILE A 403 23.35 7.27 -8.68
C ILE A 403 24.50 6.29 -8.92
N THR A 404 25.66 6.57 -8.31
CA THR A 404 26.82 5.67 -8.34
C THR A 404 27.40 5.52 -6.92
N PRO A 405 28.25 4.51 -6.66
CA PRO A 405 28.87 4.34 -5.33
C PRO A 405 29.63 5.58 -4.83
N THR A 406 30.10 6.45 -5.72
CA THR A 406 30.93 7.61 -5.38
C THR A 406 30.21 8.96 -5.38
N ASN A 407 28.98 9.06 -5.92
CA ASN A 407 28.29 10.36 -6.08
C ASN A 407 26.89 10.41 -5.42
N ILE A 408 26.50 9.41 -4.65
CA ILE A 408 25.18 9.37 -3.99
C ILE A 408 25.02 10.52 -2.99
N ARG A 409 23.86 11.19 -3.05
CA ARG A 409 23.47 12.28 -2.16
C ARG A 409 22.05 12.05 -1.65
N ALA A 410 21.89 12.03 -0.34
CA ALA A 410 20.60 11.99 0.32
C ALA A 410 20.28 13.36 0.91
N LYS A 411 19.06 13.86 0.68
CA LYS A 411 18.49 15.06 1.30
C LYS A 411 17.21 14.70 2.02
N ASN A 412 16.91 15.40 3.12
CA ASN A 412 15.62 15.28 3.81
C ASN A 412 14.82 16.57 3.60
N PRO A 413 13.94 16.63 2.57
CA PRO A 413 13.16 17.82 2.27
C PRO A 413 11.98 18.02 3.23
N SER A 414 11.50 16.98 3.92
CA SER A 414 10.36 17.08 4.83
C SER A 414 10.38 16.03 5.95
N VAL A 415 9.71 16.35 7.06
CA VAL A 415 9.72 15.55 8.31
C VAL A 415 8.32 15.07 8.71
N TYR A 416 7.44 14.86 7.73
CA TYR A 416 6.05 14.44 8.03
C TYR A 416 5.95 12.95 8.37
N GLY A 417 6.80 12.13 7.78
CA GLY A 417 6.82 10.69 7.93
C GLY A 417 5.69 9.97 7.20
N CYS A 418 5.95 8.74 6.82
CA CYS A 418 5.04 7.87 6.08
C CYS A 418 4.46 6.78 6.98
N ASN A 419 3.26 6.31 6.64
CA ASN A 419 2.65 5.09 7.18
C ASN A 419 2.96 3.89 6.27
N ARG A 420 2.57 2.68 6.72
CA ARG A 420 2.74 1.41 5.97
C ARG A 420 1.76 1.21 4.80
N VAL A 421 1.00 2.23 4.44
CA VAL A 421 0.16 2.22 3.23
C VAL A 421 1.04 2.51 2.03
N ARG A 422 1.00 1.62 1.04
CA ARG A 422 1.86 1.73 -0.14
C ARG A 422 1.57 3.05 -0.89
N PRO A 423 2.59 3.86 -1.19
CA PRO A 423 2.42 5.11 -1.93
C PRO A 423 2.00 4.83 -3.37
N VAL A 424 1.28 5.78 -3.95
CA VAL A 424 0.80 5.72 -5.34
C VAL A 424 1.32 6.93 -6.10
N ARG A 425 1.82 6.70 -7.30
CA ARG A 425 2.24 7.77 -8.20
C ARG A 425 1.07 8.20 -9.10
N ILE A 426 0.79 9.49 -9.12
CA ILE A 426 -0.20 10.11 -10.01
C ILE A 426 0.53 11.21 -10.78
N GLY A 427 0.71 11.03 -12.07
CA GLY A 427 1.51 11.94 -12.90
C GLY A 427 2.94 12.09 -12.37
N ASN A 428 3.31 13.31 -12.00
CA ASN A 428 4.63 13.64 -11.45
C ASN A 428 4.63 13.76 -9.91
N GLU A 429 3.57 13.38 -9.24
CA GLU A 429 3.42 13.46 -7.79
C GLU A 429 3.39 12.06 -7.16
N LEU A 430 3.98 11.90 -5.99
CA LEU A 430 3.92 10.68 -5.18
C LEU A 430 2.98 10.91 -4.00
N TYR A 431 1.84 10.23 -4.02
CA TYR A 431 0.84 10.29 -2.95
C TYR A 431 1.17 9.27 -1.87
N PHE A 432 1.26 9.71 -0.65
CA PHE A 432 1.55 8.86 0.50
C PHE A 432 0.73 9.25 1.73
N VAL A 433 0.51 8.29 2.60
CA VAL A 433 -0.22 8.48 3.85
C VAL A 433 0.76 8.86 4.96
N GLN A 434 0.50 9.98 5.63
CA GLN A 434 1.34 10.45 6.74
C GLN A 434 1.29 9.46 7.92
N ARG A 435 2.35 9.40 8.72
CA ARG A 435 2.60 8.42 9.81
C ARG A 435 1.39 8.08 10.70
N ALA A 436 0.50 9.02 10.97
CA ALA A 436 -0.69 8.83 11.82
C ALA A 436 -1.92 8.32 11.04
N SER A 437 -1.77 7.89 9.79
CA SER A 437 -2.81 7.34 8.89
C SER A 437 -3.95 8.29 8.51
N ARG A 438 -3.98 9.54 8.99
CA ARG A 438 -5.13 10.44 8.85
C ARG A 438 -4.98 11.51 7.78
N LYS A 439 -3.81 11.65 7.17
CA LYS A 439 -3.52 12.68 6.19
C LYS A 439 -2.92 12.06 4.95
N LEU A 440 -3.43 12.48 3.81
CA LEU A 440 -2.89 12.16 2.51
C LEU A 440 -2.02 13.32 2.04
N ARG A 441 -0.78 13.04 1.64
CA ARG A 441 0.15 14.03 1.11
C ARG A 441 0.55 13.70 -0.30
N ALA A 442 0.82 14.73 -1.10
CA ALA A 442 1.31 14.61 -2.46
C ALA A 442 2.71 15.23 -2.53
N MET A 443 3.75 14.40 -2.68
CA MET A 443 5.12 14.87 -2.81
C MET A 443 5.43 15.17 -4.28
N ALA A 444 5.84 16.41 -4.54
CA ALA A 444 6.24 16.86 -5.87
C ALA A 444 7.44 17.80 -5.78
N TYR A 445 8.22 17.83 -6.86
CA TYR A 445 9.28 18.82 -7.02
C TYR A 445 8.70 20.21 -7.28
N LYS A 446 9.19 21.21 -6.55
CA LYS A 446 8.82 22.61 -6.72
C LYS A 446 10.00 23.39 -7.29
N TYR A 447 9.86 23.84 -8.53
CA TYR A 447 10.90 24.57 -9.24
C TYR A 447 11.26 25.90 -8.53
N ASP A 448 10.26 26.64 -8.03
CA ASP A 448 10.46 27.96 -7.41
C ASP A 448 11.38 27.92 -6.17
N SER A 449 11.45 26.80 -5.46
CA SER A 449 12.23 26.64 -4.24
C SER A 449 13.36 25.61 -4.37
N ASP A 450 13.53 25.02 -5.55
CA ASP A 450 14.49 23.92 -5.83
C ASP A 450 14.44 22.82 -4.76
N THR A 451 13.23 22.46 -4.36
CA THR A 451 13.03 21.43 -3.32
C THR A 451 11.75 20.62 -3.56
N PHE A 452 11.64 19.51 -2.87
CA PHE A 452 10.39 18.74 -2.86
C PHE A 452 9.48 19.28 -1.77
N GLY A 453 8.19 19.42 -2.08
CA GLY A 453 7.15 19.78 -1.12
C GLY A 453 6.09 18.71 -1.05
N SER A 454 5.45 18.55 0.13
CA SER A 454 4.43 17.55 0.38
C SER A 454 3.16 18.17 0.96
N PRO A 455 2.35 18.93 0.17
CA PRO A 455 1.10 19.51 0.64
C PRO A 455 0.11 18.44 1.14
N ASP A 456 -0.73 18.83 2.11
CA ASP A 456 -1.80 18.00 2.66
C ASP A 456 -3.04 18.09 1.76
N MET A 457 -3.38 16.98 1.09
CA MET A 457 -4.51 16.87 0.18
C MET A 457 -5.85 16.68 0.90
N SER A 458 -5.80 16.31 2.19
CA SER A 458 -6.99 16.05 3.01
C SER A 458 -7.41 17.24 3.90
N ILE A 459 -6.71 18.39 3.84
CA ILE A 459 -6.87 19.50 4.78
C ILE A 459 -8.30 20.06 4.83
N LEU A 460 -8.99 20.14 3.70
CA LEU A 460 -10.36 20.68 3.62
C LEU A 460 -11.43 19.61 3.84
N SER A 461 -11.04 18.34 3.91
CA SER A 461 -11.94 17.17 4.03
C SER A 461 -11.41 16.16 5.06
N GLU A 462 -10.81 16.64 6.14
CA GLU A 462 -10.13 15.82 7.15
C GLU A 462 -11.03 14.74 7.78
N HIS A 463 -12.33 14.96 7.82
CA HIS A 463 -13.32 14.00 8.32
C HIS A 463 -13.43 12.77 7.40
N ALA A 464 -13.15 12.92 6.10
CA ALA A 464 -13.16 11.79 5.15
C ALA A 464 -12.07 10.75 5.45
N THR A 465 -10.98 11.14 6.12
CA THR A 465 -9.86 10.27 6.47
C THR A 465 -9.70 10.05 7.98
N LYS A 466 -10.66 10.52 8.79
CA LYS A 466 -10.56 10.58 10.27
C LYS A 466 -10.28 9.24 10.95
N SER A 467 -10.84 8.14 10.45
CA SER A 467 -10.65 6.79 11.02
C SER A 467 -9.31 6.15 10.67
N GLY A 468 -8.52 6.79 9.81
CA GLY A 468 -7.24 6.28 9.33
C GLY A 468 -7.35 5.50 8.03
N ILE A 469 -6.37 5.66 7.15
CA ILE A 469 -6.24 4.99 5.85
C ILE A 469 -5.40 3.73 6.06
N VAL A 470 -5.85 2.59 5.52
CA VAL A 470 -5.18 1.28 5.67
C VAL A 470 -4.75 0.67 4.34
N ASP A 471 -5.37 1.07 3.22
CA ASP A 471 -4.96 0.63 1.87
C ASP A 471 -5.35 1.71 0.85
N MET A 472 -4.70 1.70 -0.32
CA MET A 472 -4.88 2.73 -1.33
C MET A 472 -4.70 2.17 -2.74
N ALA A 473 -5.59 2.54 -3.66
CA ALA A 473 -5.53 2.19 -5.08
C ALA A 473 -5.88 3.40 -5.95
N TYR A 474 -5.31 3.49 -7.13
CA TYR A 474 -5.56 4.57 -8.08
C TYR A 474 -6.12 4.03 -9.39
N GLN A 475 -7.18 4.65 -9.84
CA GLN A 475 -7.78 4.50 -11.16
C GLN A 475 -7.44 5.74 -11.98
N GLN A 476 -6.83 5.55 -13.13
CA GLN A 476 -6.48 6.65 -14.04
C GLN A 476 -7.64 6.96 -15.00
N GLU A 477 -8.27 5.93 -15.54
CA GLU A 477 -9.34 6.02 -16.52
C GLU A 477 -10.56 5.18 -16.12
N PRO A 478 -11.80 5.59 -16.44
CA PRO A 478 -12.20 6.82 -17.20
C PRO A 478 -12.11 8.10 -16.37
N GLU A 479 -12.14 8.00 -15.05
CA GLU A 479 -12.05 9.12 -14.13
C GLU A 479 -10.82 8.93 -13.22
N SER A 480 -10.05 9.99 -13.03
CA SER A 480 -8.87 9.98 -12.15
C SER A 480 -9.31 9.98 -10.68
N ILE A 481 -9.41 8.78 -10.10
CA ILE A 481 -9.92 8.59 -8.73
C ILE A 481 -8.93 7.78 -7.90
N LEU A 482 -8.58 8.32 -6.73
CA LEU A 482 -7.84 7.62 -5.70
C LEU A 482 -8.83 7.01 -4.70
N TYR A 483 -8.77 5.70 -4.52
CA TYR A 483 -9.57 4.93 -3.57
C TYR A 483 -8.75 4.69 -2.30
N LEU A 484 -9.30 5.04 -1.15
CA LEU A 484 -8.63 4.97 0.15
C LEU A 484 -9.49 4.16 1.11
N VAL A 485 -9.07 2.95 1.39
CA VAL A 485 -9.74 2.09 2.37
C VAL A 485 -9.44 2.60 3.77
N ARG A 486 -10.48 2.77 4.57
CA ARG A 486 -10.38 3.27 5.94
C ARG A 486 -10.46 2.14 6.96
N ALA A 487 -9.91 2.38 8.15
CA ALA A 487 -9.90 1.39 9.23
C ALA A 487 -11.32 1.03 9.76
N ASP A 488 -12.31 1.92 9.55
CA ASP A 488 -13.71 1.66 9.90
C ASP A 488 -14.51 0.93 8.80
N GLY A 489 -13.85 0.58 7.70
CA GLY A 489 -14.45 -0.14 6.58
C GLY A 489 -15.20 0.72 5.56
N VAL A 490 -15.25 2.02 5.74
CA VAL A 490 -15.70 2.96 4.71
C VAL A 490 -14.57 3.19 3.71
N MET A 491 -14.88 3.31 2.44
CA MET A 491 -13.91 3.72 1.42
C MET A 491 -14.07 5.21 1.15
N ALA A 492 -13.03 6.01 1.42
CA ALA A 492 -12.99 7.37 0.92
C ALA A 492 -12.47 7.38 -0.51
N THR A 493 -12.99 8.26 -1.35
CA THR A 493 -12.49 8.47 -2.71
C THR A 493 -12.10 9.93 -2.88
N MET A 494 -11.07 10.16 -3.68
CA MET A 494 -10.63 11.51 -4.05
C MET A 494 -10.48 11.58 -5.57
N THR A 495 -11.35 12.34 -6.21
CA THR A 495 -11.15 12.72 -7.62
C THR A 495 -10.07 13.78 -7.67
N VAL A 496 -9.06 13.55 -8.48
CA VAL A 496 -7.90 14.44 -8.55
C VAL A 496 -7.54 14.80 -9.99
N ASP A 497 -7.52 16.11 -10.27
CA ASP A 497 -6.94 16.70 -11.46
C ASP A 497 -6.30 18.02 -11.03
N ARG A 498 -4.96 18.04 -11.01
CA ARG A 498 -4.20 19.20 -10.53
C ARG A 498 -4.25 20.37 -11.49
N ASP A 499 -4.34 20.08 -12.77
CA ASP A 499 -4.34 21.09 -13.83
C ASP A 499 -5.67 21.86 -13.86
N GLN A 500 -6.77 21.19 -13.44
CA GLN A 500 -8.07 21.79 -13.31
C GLN A 500 -8.43 22.20 -11.87
N ASP A 501 -7.49 22.13 -10.93
CA ASP A 501 -7.68 22.40 -9.48
C ASP A 501 -8.83 21.59 -8.85
N VAL A 502 -9.05 20.36 -9.33
CA VAL A 502 -10.05 19.45 -8.80
C VAL A 502 -9.42 18.57 -7.72
N ILE A 503 -9.95 18.65 -6.51
CA ILE A 503 -9.64 17.75 -5.37
C ILE A 503 -10.98 17.50 -4.66
N GLY A 504 -11.71 16.54 -5.19
CA GLY A 504 -13.08 16.24 -4.75
C GLY A 504 -13.16 14.97 -3.90
N TRP A 505 -13.40 15.11 -2.60
CA TRP A 505 -13.56 13.98 -1.69
C TRP A 505 -15.00 13.48 -1.65
N ALA A 506 -15.17 12.17 -1.51
CA ALA A 506 -16.46 11.52 -1.28
C ALA A 506 -16.27 10.24 -0.45
N ARG A 507 -17.38 9.69 0.07
CA ARG A 507 -17.38 8.46 0.87
C ARG A 507 -18.22 7.38 0.19
N GLN A 508 -17.68 6.17 0.11
CA GLN A 508 -18.35 5.00 -0.45
C GLN A 508 -18.69 4.05 0.68
N ILE A 509 -19.97 3.74 0.81
CA ILE A 509 -20.53 2.92 1.89
C ILE A 509 -21.23 1.71 1.27
N THR A 510 -21.04 0.54 1.85
CA THR A 510 -21.67 -0.72 1.43
C THR A 510 -22.22 -1.46 2.65
N ASP A 511 -23.07 -2.46 2.45
CA ASP A 511 -23.46 -3.42 3.51
C ASP A 511 -22.27 -4.36 3.79
N GLY A 512 -21.34 -3.88 4.61
CA GLY A 512 -20.08 -4.53 4.94
C GLY A 512 -18.97 -3.53 5.21
N ALA A 513 -17.72 -3.99 5.15
CA ALA A 513 -16.53 -3.19 5.37
C ALA A 513 -15.49 -3.47 4.28
N PHE A 514 -15.04 -2.44 3.58
CA PHE A 514 -13.91 -2.53 2.67
C PHE A 514 -12.63 -2.78 3.47
N GLU A 515 -11.80 -3.74 3.05
CA GLU A 515 -10.56 -4.11 3.74
C GLU A 515 -9.30 -3.98 2.85
N SER A 516 -9.44 -4.06 1.53
CA SER A 516 -8.35 -3.86 0.57
C SER A 516 -8.91 -3.33 -0.76
N ALA A 517 -8.10 -2.59 -1.49
CA ALA A 517 -8.41 -2.11 -2.83
C ALA A 517 -7.18 -2.22 -3.73
N ALA A 518 -7.40 -2.56 -4.99
CA ALA A 518 -6.36 -2.61 -6.02
C ALA A 518 -6.95 -2.28 -7.39
N SER A 519 -6.14 -1.74 -8.29
CA SER A 519 -6.55 -1.39 -9.64
C SER A 519 -5.68 -2.10 -10.67
N ILE A 520 -6.28 -2.58 -11.75
CA ILE A 520 -5.60 -3.16 -12.91
C ILE A 520 -6.11 -2.49 -14.19
N PRO A 521 -5.23 -2.23 -15.16
CA PRO A 521 -5.64 -1.74 -16.47
C PRO A 521 -6.40 -2.84 -17.24
N VAL A 522 -7.40 -2.42 -18.00
CA VAL A 522 -8.16 -3.24 -18.95
C VAL A 522 -8.40 -2.44 -20.22
N ALA A 523 -8.84 -3.09 -21.30
CA ALA A 523 -8.97 -2.46 -22.62
C ALA A 523 -9.79 -1.14 -22.65
N ASN A 524 -10.74 -0.97 -21.73
CA ASN A 524 -11.63 0.20 -21.67
C ASN A 524 -11.37 1.12 -20.46
N GLY A 525 -10.18 1.13 -19.90
CA GLY A 525 -9.81 1.91 -18.72
C GLY A 525 -9.24 1.05 -17.61
N ASP A 526 -9.37 1.49 -16.37
CA ASP A 526 -8.90 0.76 -15.20
C ASP A 526 -10.05 0.11 -14.45
N GLN A 527 -9.82 -1.06 -13.94
CA GLN A 527 -10.79 -1.79 -13.13
C GLN A 527 -10.34 -1.87 -11.69
N VAL A 528 -11.16 -1.35 -10.78
CA VAL A 528 -10.90 -1.36 -9.35
C VAL A 528 -11.54 -2.59 -8.72
N TRP A 529 -10.73 -3.33 -7.96
CA TRP A 529 -11.11 -4.49 -7.19
C TRP A 529 -11.04 -4.17 -5.70
N CYS A 530 -11.89 -4.82 -4.92
CA CYS A 530 -11.88 -4.66 -3.47
C CYS A 530 -12.14 -5.98 -2.75
N VAL A 531 -11.61 -6.08 -1.55
CA VAL A 531 -12.03 -7.08 -0.57
C VAL A 531 -13.05 -6.43 0.34
N VAL A 532 -14.22 -7.04 0.45
CA VAL A 532 -15.29 -6.57 1.33
C VAL A 532 -15.61 -7.65 2.36
N ARG A 533 -15.52 -7.29 3.64
CA ARG A 533 -15.99 -8.15 4.72
C ARG A 533 -17.48 -7.91 4.92
N ARG A 534 -18.27 -8.97 4.73
CA ARG A 534 -19.73 -8.95 4.85
C ARG A 534 -20.20 -9.91 5.95
N THR A 535 -21.38 -9.66 6.49
CA THR A 535 -22.04 -10.60 7.41
C THR A 535 -23.17 -11.30 6.67
N VAL A 536 -23.02 -12.58 6.41
CA VAL A 536 -24.03 -13.43 5.74
C VAL A 536 -24.35 -14.60 6.64
N ASN A 537 -25.64 -14.84 6.89
CA ASN A 537 -26.11 -15.87 7.84
C ASN A 537 -25.43 -15.80 9.22
N GLY A 538 -25.15 -14.58 9.73
CA GLY A 538 -24.48 -14.35 11.01
C GLY A 538 -22.99 -14.64 11.02
N GLN A 539 -22.39 -15.04 9.88
CA GLN A 539 -20.96 -15.27 9.73
C GLN A 539 -20.29 -14.10 9.02
N ASN A 540 -19.12 -13.72 9.51
CA ASN A 540 -18.27 -12.75 8.78
C ASN A 540 -17.51 -13.49 7.67
N VAL A 541 -17.74 -13.08 6.45
CA VAL A 541 -17.10 -13.62 5.25
C VAL A 541 -16.41 -12.51 4.48
N ARG A 542 -15.35 -12.84 3.76
CA ARG A 542 -14.63 -11.90 2.89
C ARG A 542 -14.90 -12.26 1.43
N TYR A 543 -15.38 -11.26 0.69
CA TYR A 543 -15.64 -11.38 -0.73
C TYR A 543 -14.69 -10.50 -1.53
N ILE A 544 -14.20 -11.06 -2.61
CA ILE A 544 -13.49 -10.34 -3.65
C ILE A 544 -14.55 -9.83 -4.61
N GLU A 545 -14.59 -8.54 -4.79
CA GLU A 545 -15.55 -7.84 -5.63
C GLU A 545 -14.82 -6.87 -6.55
N ARG A 546 -15.43 -6.50 -7.67
CA ARG A 546 -14.90 -5.51 -8.60
C ARG A 546 -15.94 -4.49 -8.96
N PHE A 547 -15.59 -3.22 -8.95
CA PHE A 547 -16.44 -2.16 -9.49
C PHE A 547 -16.62 -2.38 -10.98
N THR A 548 -17.84 -2.30 -11.45
CA THR A 548 -18.16 -2.60 -12.85
C THR A 548 -19.13 -1.58 -13.37
N GLN A 549 -18.76 -0.93 -14.47
CA GLN A 549 -19.57 0.09 -15.12
C GLN A 549 -20.97 -0.45 -15.45
N GLY A 550 -21.98 0.36 -15.14
CA GLY A 550 -23.38 0.02 -15.40
C GLY A 550 -24.04 -0.90 -14.36
N ILE A 551 -23.29 -1.48 -13.43
CA ILE A 551 -23.86 -2.22 -12.30
C ILE A 551 -24.30 -1.23 -11.22
N ARG A 552 -25.49 -1.43 -10.65
CA ARG A 552 -26.12 -0.50 -9.70
C ARG A 552 -26.40 -1.12 -8.32
N VAL A 553 -25.86 -2.29 -8.06
CA VAL A 553 -25.96 -3.05 -6.80
C VAL A 553 -24.58 -3.48 -6.36
N ASP A 554 -24.40 -3.73 -5.06
CA ASP A 554 -23.14 -4.24 -4.50
C ASP A 554 -23.18 -5.75 -4.31
N SER A 555 -22.00 -6.40 -4.40
CA SER A 555 -21.86 -7.86 -4.34
C SER A 555 -22.82 -8.56 -5.29
N GLY A 556 -23.07 -7.90 -6.42
CA GLY A 556 -24.12 -8.31 -7.36
C GLY A 556 -23.68 -9.40 -8.33
N ILE A 557 -24.69 -9.93 -8.99
CA ILE A 557 -24.54 -10.71 -10.21
C ILE A 557 -25.20 -9.97 -11.38
N SER A 558 -24.68 -10.15 -12.59
CA SER A 558 -25.32 -9.75 -13.85
C SER A 558 -25.49 -11.01 -14.69
N ALA A 559 -26.71 -11.31 -15.06
CA ALA A 559 -27.04 -12.53 -15.78
C ALA A 559 -28.07 -12.29 -16.90
N THR A 560 -27.98 -13.10 -17.96
CA THR A 560 -28.93 -13.10 -19.09
C THR A 560 -29.47 -14.48 -19.33
N SER A 561 -30.70 -14.58 -19.86
CA SER A 561 -31.34 -15.83 -20.20
C SER A 561 -32.17 -15.72 -21.48
N VAL A 562 -32.02 -16.68 -22.38
CA VAL A 562 -32.85 -16.84 -23.57
C VAL A 562 -33.31 -18.29 -23.66
N PRO A 563 -34.64 -18.54 -23.56
CA PRO A 563 -35.74 -17.58 -23.31
C PRO A 563 -35.64 -16.95 -21.92
N GLY A 564 -36.37 -15.84 -21.70
CA GLY A 564 -36.40 -15.15 -20.43
C GLY A 564 -36.79 -16.06 -19.28
N ALA A 565 -36.20 -15.83 -18.10
CA ALA A 565 -36.42 -16.61 -16.88
C ALA A 565 -37.07 -15.79 -15.78
N SER A 566 -37.81 -16.46 -14.88
CA SER A 566 -38.34 -15.86 -13.64
C SER A 566 -37.55 -16.26 -12.39
N VAL A 567 -36.77 -17.34 -12.44
CA VAL A 567 -35.94 -17.82 -11.35
C VAL A 567 -34.47 -17.56 -11.71
N TRP A 568 -33.76 -16.87 -10.80
CA TRP A 568 -32.38 -16.47 -10.99
C TRP A 568 -31.50 -16.96 -9.83
N GLY A 569 -30.53 -17.80 -10.16
CA GLY A 569 -29.58 -18.42 -9.23
C GLY A 569 -28.22 -17.72 -9.21
N GLY A 570 -27.23 -18.37 -8.58
CA GLY A 570 -25.87 -17.83 -8.43
C GLY A 570 -25.71 -16.87 -7.26
N LEU A 571 -26.72 -16.79 -6.36
CA LEU A 571 -26.78 -15.86 -5.24
C LEU A 571 -26.41 -16.51 -3.90
N GLY A 572 -25.78 -17.71 -3.90
CA GLY A 572 -25.44 -18.42 -2.65
C GLY A 572 -24.55 -17.60 -1.69
N HIS A 573 -23.75 -16.66 -2.21
CA HIS A 573 -22.96 -15.73 -1.43
C HIS A 573 -23.81 -14.65 -0.69
N LEU A 574 -25.09 -14.48 -1.04
CA LEU A 574 -26.04 -13.55 -0.43
C LEU A 574 -27.20 -14.27 0.27
N GLU A 575 -27.04 -15.53 0.62
CA GLU A 575 -28.10 -16.33 1.28
C GLU A 575 -28.64 -15.62 2.53
N GLY A 576 -29.98 -15.51 2.63
CA GLY A 576 -30.67 -14.82 3.70
C GLY A 576 -30.62 -13.27 3.66
N LYS A 577 -29.94 -12.67 2.69
CA LYS A 577 -29.89 -11.21 2.50
C LYS A 577 -31.08 -10.75 1.66
N THR A 578 -31.57 -9.54 1.96
CA THR A 578 -32.50 -8.83 1.09
C THR A 578 -31.74 -8.17 -0.05
N VAL A 579 -32.13 -8.42 -1.28
CA VAL A 579 -31.46 -7.92 -2.47
C VAL A 579 -32.38 -7.04 -3.32
N ASP A 580 -31.79 -6.06 -3.97
CA ASP A 580 -32.41 -5.28 -5.04
C ASP A 580 -32.29 -6.06 -6.35
N ILE A 581 -33.31 -5.92 -7.19
CA ILE A 581 -33.42 -6.61 -8.47
C ILE A 581 -33.75 -5.58 -9.54
N VAL A 582 -32.92 -5.51 -10.57
CA VAL A 582 -33.21 -4.80 -11.82
C VAL A 582 -33.40 -5.85 -12.91
N ALA A 583 -34.59 -5.92 -13.49
CA ALA A 583 -34.93 -6.88 -14.52
C ALA A 583 -35.33 -6.14 -15.81
N ASP A 584 -34.60 -6.33 -16.91
CA ASP A 584 -34.76 -5.61 -18.17
C ASP A 584 -34.85 -4.08 -18.00
N GLY A 585 -34.00 -3.52 -17.07
CA GLY A 585 -33.95 -2.10 -16.77
C GLY A 585 -35.05 -1.60 -15.80
N ILE A 586 -35.92 -2.48 -15.30
CA ILE A 586 -37.02 -2.15 -14.38
C ILE A 586 -36.64 -2.61 -12.98
N VAL A 587 -36.82 -1.74 -11.99
CA VAL A 587 -36.62 -2.11 -10.58
C VAL A 587 -37.80 -2.96 -10.11
N MET A 588 -37.50 -4.14 -9.62
CA MET A 588 -38.47 -5.08 -9.04
C MET A 588 -38.54 -4.91 -7.52
N GLN A 589 -39.57 -5.53 -6.91
CA GLN A 589 -39.67 -5.62 -5.46
C GLN A 589 -38.47 -6.37 -4.89
N GLN A 590 -37.90 -5.85 -3.81
CA GLN A 590 -36.84 -6.52 -3.06
C GLN A 590 -37.26 -7.91 -2.60
N GLN A 591 -36.32 -8.85 -2.63
CA GLN A 591 -36.56 -10.21 -2.19
C GLN A 591 -35.43 -10.69 -1.28
N VAL A 592 -35.72 -11.69 -0.46
CA VAL A 592 -34.72 -12.38 0.34
C VAL A 592 -34.20 -13.57 -0.46
N VAL A 593 -32.90 -13.72 -0.55
CA VAL A 593 -32.27 -14.86 -1.22
C VAL A 593 -32.54 -16.12 -0.40
N ALA A 594 -33.06 -17.16 -1.02
CA ALA A 594 -33.33 -18.45 -0.42
C ALA A 594 -32.87 -19.60 -1.35
N GLY A 595 -32.03 -20.50 -0.82
CA GLY A 595 -31.43 -21.57 -1.62
C GLY A 595 -30.54 -21.06 -2.76
N GLY A 596 -29.88 -19.90 -2.56
CA GLY A 596 -29.01 -19.28 -3.55
C GLY A 596 -29.72 -18.69 -4.75
N GLN A 597 -31.03 -18.41 -4.68
CA GLN A 597 -31.84 -17.92 -5.80
C GLN A 597 -32.92 -16.95 -5.35
N VAL A 598 -33.48 -16.20 -6.31
CA VAL A 598 -34.67 -15.37 -6.17
C VAL A 598 -35.65 -15.65 -7.30
N THR A 599 -36.96 -15.42 -7.06
CA THR A 599 -38.01 -15.62 -8.06
C THR A 599 -38.73 -14.29 -8.31
N ILE A 600 -38.63 -13.76 -9.51
CA ILE A 600 -39.33 -12.54 -9.91
C ILE A 600 -40.70 -12.85 -10.54
N PRO A 601 -41.69 -11.93 -10.46
CA PRO A 601 -43.08 -12.21 -10.89
C PRO A 601 -43.25 -12.23 -12.39
N ARG A 602 -42.20 -12.00 -13.19
CA ARG A 602 -42.23 -11.99 -14.66
C ARG A 602 -40.97 -12.67 -15.21
N ASN A 603 -41.03 -13.12 -16.45
CA ASN A 603 -39.83 -13.54 -17.17
C ASN A 603 -39.03 -12.29 -17.58
N ALA A 604 -37.71 -12.30 -17.32
CA ALA A 604 -36.78 -11.29 -17.74
C ALA A 604 -35.64 -11.91 -18.59
N PHE A 605 -35.10 -11.14 -19.49
CA PHE A 605 -33.98 -11.54 -20.35
C PHE A 605 -32.63 -11.17 -19.73
N ALA A 606 -32.57 -10.07 -18.95
CA ALA A 606 -31.38 -9.60 -18.29
C ALA A 606 -31.70 -9.14 -16.86
N VAL A 607 -30.85 -9.50 -15.91
CA VAL A 607 -31.01 -9.07 -14.51
C VAL A 607 -29.70 -8.58 -13.92
N GLN A 608 -29.81 -7.63 -13.01
CA GLN A 608 -28.78 -7.28 -12.01
C GLN A 608 -29.40 -7.51 -10.63
N ILE A 609 -28.77 -8.32 -9.80
CA ILE A 609 -29.29 -8.68 -8.48
C ILE A 609 -28.15 -8.54 -7.47
N GLY A 610 -28.37 -7.82 -6.36
CA GLY A 610 -27.36 -7.63 -5.33
C GLY A 610 -27.83 -6.75 -4.18
N LEU A 611 -26.90 -6.34 -3.33
CA LEU A 611 -27.18 -5.52 -2.17
C LEU A 611 -27.41 -4.06 -2.57
N ASN A 612 -28.34 -3.40 -1.91
CA ASN A 612 -28.62 -1.99 -2.15
C ASN A 612 -27.52 -1.09 -1.56
N PHE A 613 -27.32 0.06 -2.19
CA PHE A 613 -26.63 1.21 -1.62
C PHE A 613 -27.32 2.51 -2.00
N VAL A 614 -27.38 3.43 -1.06
CA VAL A 614 -28.06 4.72 -1.22
C VAL A 614 -27.04 5.79 -1.60
N THR A 615 -27.28 6.50 -2.69
CA THR A 615 -26.54 7.72 -3.03
C THR A 615 -27.14 8.90 -2.29
N LYS A 616 -26.30 9.71 -1.66
CA LYS A 616 -26.73 10.90 -0.92
C LYS A 616 -25.79 12.06 -1.18
N ILE A 617 -26.38 13.18 -1.61
CA ILE A 617 -25.69 14.45 -1.77
C ILE A 617 -26.42 15.48 -0.92
N LYS A 618 -25.73 16.07 0.06
CA LYS A 618 -26.25 17.15 0.88
C LYS A 618 -25.46 18.41 0.59
N THR A 619 -26.14 19.44 0.10
CA THR A 619 -25.49 20.72 -0.24
C THR A 619 -25.16 21.50 1.03
N LEU A 620 -24.16 22.36 0.95
CA LEU A 620 -23.88 23.33 2.02
C LEU A 620 -24.98 24.37 2.15
N THR A 621 -25.07 24.99 3.34
CA THR A 621 -25.92 26.12 3.60
C THR A 621 -25.51 27.27 2.68
N PRO A 622 -26.44 27.84 1.93
CA PRO A 622 -26.13 28.99 1.08
C PRO A 622 -25.67 30.18 1.92
N GLU A 623 -24.64 30.85 1.51
CA GLU A 623 -24.17 32.09 2.11
C GLU A 623 -24.16 33.20 1.05
N VAL A 624 -24.64 34.36 1.44
CA VAL A 624 -24.63 35.57 0.61
C VAL A 624 -24.21 36.75 1.46
N GLN A 625 -23.28 37.53 0.97
CA GLN A 625 -23.02 38.86 1.52
C GLN A 625 -24.05 39.82 0.93
N GLY A 626 -25.05 40.18 1.72
CA GLY A 626 -26.00 41.22 1.38
C GLY A 626 -25.47 42.63 1.68
N SER A 627 -26.22 43.66 1.31
CA SER A 627 -25.87 45.06 1.63
C SER A 627 -25.86 45.34 3.16
N THR A 628 -26.43 44.44 3.94
CA THR A 628 -26.51 44.51 5.42
C THR A 628 -25.55 43.56 6.14
N GLY A 629 -24.72 42.83 5.42
CA GLY A 629 -23.76 41.84 5.98
C GLY A 629 -24.11 40.41 5.64
N SER A 630 -23.59 39.46 6.46
CA SER A 630 -23.81 37.99 6.29
C SER A 630 -25.27 37.65 6.66
N VAL A 631 -25.81 36.66 5.92
CA VAL A 631 -27.14 36.07 6.19
C VAL A 631 -27.10 34.90 7.16
N GLN A 632 -25.90 34.57 7.69
CA GLN A 632 -25.78 33.49 8.67
C GLN A 632 -26.62 33.75 9.93
N GLY A 633 -27.37 32.73 10.33
CA GLY A 633 -28.27 32.82 11.50
C GLY A 633 -29.66 33.33 11.20
N ASN A 634 -29.92 33.90 10.04
CA ASN A 634 -31.27 34.35 9.66
C ASN A 634 -32.13 33.14 9.24
N SER A 635 -33.45 33.25 9.50
CA SER A 635 -34.41 32.27 9.00
C SER A 635 -34.47 32.35 7.47
N MET A 636 -34.26 31.21 6.80
CA MET A 636 -34.20 31.11 5.36
C MET A 636 -35.31 30.20 4.84
N ARG A 637 -35.97 30.62 3.78
CA ARG A 637 -36.91 29.79 3.03
C ARG A 637 -36.35 29.53 1.62
N ILE A 638 -36.20 28.27 1.27
CA ILE A 638 -35.98 27.86 -0.12
C ILE A 638 -37.35 27.70 -0.77
N GLY A 639 -37.73 28.69 -1.58
CA GLY A 639 -39.03 28.70 -2.26
C GLY A 639 -39.06 27.81 -3.49
N GLU A 640 -37.90 27.70 -4.17
CA GLU A 640 -37.79 26.98 -5.42
C GLU A 640 -36.36 26.40 -5.56
N ILE A 641 -36.27 25.17 -6.04
CA ILE A 641 -35.01 24.54 -6.49
C ILE A 641 -35.12 24.20 -7.96
N THR A 642 -34.07 24.45 -8.68
CA THR A 642 -33.90 23.97 -10.05
C THR A 642 -32.69 23.06 -10.09
N LEU A 643 -32.89 21.82 -10.48
CA LEU A 643 -31.85 20.76 -10.60
C LEU A 643 -31.58 20.46 -12.06
N ARG A 644 -30.33 20.35 -12.45
CA ARG A 644 -29.94 19.90 -13.79
C ARG A 644 -29.36 18.51 -13.72
N PHE A 645 -29.95 17.60 -14.48
CA PHE A 645 -29.60 16.19 -14.51
C PHE A 645 -29.06 15.79 -15.88
N LEU A 646 -28.28 14.73 -15.89
CA LEU A 646 -27.84 14.00 -17.08
C LEU A 646 -28.16 12.51 -16.87
N GLU A 647 -28.86 11.89 -17.83
CA GLU A 647 -29.16 10.43 -17.85
C GLU A 647 -29.65 9.89 -16.49
N THR A 648 -30.61 10.55 -15.88
CA THR A 648 -31.14 10.23 -14.55
C THR A 648 -32.58 9.73 -14.64
N THR A 649 -32.93 8.68 -13.88
CA THR A 649 -34.27 8.07 -13.93
C THR A 649 -35.17 8.40 -12.74
N GLY A 650 -34.68 9.13 -11.76
CA GLY A 650 -35.43 9.58 -10.59
C GLY A 650 -34.53 9.80 -9.39
N CYS A 651 -35.05 10.55 -8.43
CA CYS A 651 -34.39 10.76 -7.13
C CYS A 651 -35.40 11.30 -6.12
N LYS A 652 -34.96 11.48 -4.87
CA LYS A 652 -35.71 12.22 -3.85
C LYS A 652 -34.96 13.51 -3.50
N VAL A 653 -35.69 14.56 -3.24
CA VAL A 653 -35.18 15.84 -2.73
C VAL A 653 -35.91 16.19 -1.44
N ASN A 654 -35.15 16.27 -0.34
CA ASN A 654 -35.71 16.41 1.01
C ASN A 654 -36.85 15.41 1.31
N GLY A 655 -36.71 14.15 0.81
CA GLY A 655 -37.72 13.11 0.95
C GLY A 655 -38.86 13.13 -0.08
N GLN A 656 -38.99 14.18 -0.87
CA GLN A 656 -40.00 14.25 -1.95
C GLN A 656 -39.49 13.59 -3.20
N ILE A 657 -40.27 12.66 -3.79
CA ILE A 657 -39.93 11.94 -4.97
C ILE A 657 -40.02 12.84 -6.22
N ILE A 658 -38.96 12.86 -7.02
CA ILE A 658 -38.99 13.37 -8.39
C ILE A 658 -39.11 12.18 -9.33
N ALA A 659 -40.23 12.10 -10.03
CA ALA A 659 -40.45 11.12 -11.10
C ALA A 659 -40.38 11.82 -12.45
N PHE A 660 -39.50 11.35 -13.32
CA PHE A 660 -39.39 11.87 -14.70
C PHE A 660 -40.30 11.14 -15.67
N ARG A 661 -40.98 10.09 -15.22
CA ARG A 661 -41.83 9.26 -16.04
C ARG A 661 -43.16 9.96 -16.33
N SER A 662 -43.49 10.10 -17.62
CA SER A 662 -44.81 10.49 -18.05
C SER A 662 -45.73 9.25 -18.11
N THR A 663 -46.98 9.39 -17.67
CA THR A 663 -48.00 8.35 -17.79
C THR A 663 -48.59 8.40 -19.19
N GLY A 664 -48.48 7.30 -19.96
CA GLY A 664 -49.09 7.17 -21.29
C GLY A 664 -49.27 5.70 -21.69
N ALA A 665 -50.04 5.45 -22.72
CA ALA A 665 -50.42 4.08 -23.14
C ALA A 665 -49.24 3.19 -23.56
N GLY A 666 -48.06 3.74 -23.88
CA GLY A 666 -46.87 2.99 -24.28
C GLY A 666 -45.81 2.86 -23.15
N THR A 667 -46.10 3.29 -21.89
CA THR A 667 -45.10 3.33 -20.83
C THR A 667 -45.21 2.19 -19.83
N LEU A 668 -46.24 1.35 -19.93
CA LEU A 668 -46.41 0.17 -19.07
C LEU A 668 -45.43 -0.93 -19.48
N ASP A 669 -44.81 -1.55 -18.50
CA ASP A 669 -43.78 -2.62 -18.66
C ASP A 669 -42.54 -2.24 -19.46
N GLN A 670 -42.27 -0.95 -19.62
CA GLN A 670 -41.02 -0.45 -20.21
C GLN A 670 -40.12 0.14 -19.15
N PRO A 671 -38.76 0.03 -19.28
CA PRO A 671 -37.86 0.72 -18.42
C PRO A 671 -38.09 2.23 -18.46
N PRO A 672 -37.85 2.96 -17.32
CA PRO A 672 -37.98 4.41 -17.33
C PRO A 672 -36.92 5.02 -18.27
N ASP A 673 -37.33 6.01 -19.07
CA ASP A 673 -36.42 6.74 -19.94
C ASP A 673 -35.39 7.53 -19.11
N LEU A 674 -34.18 7.65 -19.67
CA LEU A 674 -33.12 8.48 -19.10
C LEU A 674 -33.45 9.96 -19.33
N PHE A 675 -33.64 10.70 -18.25
CA PHE A 675 -33.91 12.12 -18.32
C PHE A 675 -32.61 12.94 -18.36
N THR A 676 -32.46 13.77 -19.37
CA THR A 676 -31.43 14.81 -19.45
C THR A 676 -32.12 16.15 -19.59
N GLY A 677 -31.90 17.05 -18.61
CA GLY A 677 -32.55 18.36 -18.62
C GLY A 677 -32.63 19.01 -17.25
N VAL A 678 -33.56 19.97 -17.15
CA VAL A 678 -33.79 20.78 -15.97
C VAL A 678 -35.12 20.39 -15.34
N HIS A 679 -35.08 20.12 -14.03
CA HIS A 679 -36.28 19.89 -13.24
C HIS A 679 -36.44 20.96 -12.14
N ARG A 680 -37.62 21.52 -12.01
CA ARG A 680 -37.95 22.57 -11.04
C ARG A 680 -38.89 22.03 -9.97
N MET A 681 -38.57 22.30 -8.72
CA MET A 681 -39.42 22.00 -7.56
C MET A 681 -39.73 23.27 -6.77
N GLU A 682 -40.94 23.34 -6.25
CA GLU A 682 -41.42 24.47 -5.43
C GLU A 682 -41.84 23.96 -4.06
N ASN A 683 -42.00 24.91 -3.11
CA ASN A 683 -42.58 24.68 -1.77
C ASN A 683 -41.80 23.75 -0.83
N LEU A 684 -40.48 23.96 -0.70
CA LEU A 684 -39.61 23.18 0.19
C LEU A 684 -39.63 23.53 1.68
N GLY A 685 -40.50 24.49 2.06
CA GLY A 685 -40.69 24.88 3.45
C GLY A 685 -39.70 25.94 3.98
N TRP A 686 -39.84 26.23 5.29
CA TRP A 686 -38.92 27.10 6.04
C TRP A 686 -37.93 26.25 6.82
N ASP A 687 -36.65 26.62 6.77
CA ASP A 687 -35.61 26.03 7.59
C ASP A 687 -35.00 27.13 8.49
N ARG A 688 -34.86 26.84 9.79
CA ARG A 688 -34.21 27.71 10.75
C ARG A 688 -32.75 27.35 10.88
N GLY A 689 -31.88 27.98 10.10
CA GLY A 689 -30.45 27.94 10.31
C GLY A 689 -29.64 27.05 9.40
N GLN A 690 -30.23 26.09 8.67
CA GLN A 690 -29.51 25.24 7.74
C GLN A 690 -30.32 24.93 6.49
N ALA A 691 -30.48 25.90 5.60
CA ALA A 691 -31.18 25.68 4.32
C ALA A 691 -30.38 24.79 3.35
N SER A 692 -29.97 23.61 3.84
CA SER A 692 -29.31 22.59 3.05
C SER A 692 -30.32 21.73 2.30
N ILE A 693 -29.95 21.20 1.15
CA ILE A 693 -30.80 20.33 0.34
C ILE A 693 -30.18 18.97 0.32
N THR A 694 -30.96 17.95 0.67
CA THR A 694 -30.56 16.56 0.59
C THR A 694 -31.18 15.91 -0.63
N ILE A 695 -30.34 15.40 -1.52
CA ILE A 695 -30.74 14.68 -2.72
C ILE A 695 -30.31 13.23 -2.54
N THR A 696 -31.24 12.27 -2.69
CA THR A 696 -30.97 10.86 -2.53
C THR A 696 -31.47 10.05 -3.73
N GLN A 697 -30.66 9.04 -4.12
CA GLN A 697 -31.12 7.98 -5.00
C GLN A 697 -31.04 6.65 -4.22
N GLU A 698 -32.20 6.10 -3.91
CA GLU A 698 -32.34 4.89 -3.08
C GLU A 698 -32.51 3.62 -3.90
N GLN A 699 -32.87 3.76 -5.15
CA GLN A 699 -33.08 2.63 -6.07
C GLN A 699 -31.84 2.34 -6.92
N PRO A 700 -31.64 1.14 -7.41
CA PRO A 700 -30.51 0.76 -8.26
C PRO A 700 -30.65 1.32 -9.69
N LEU A 701 -30.80 2.63 -9.80
CA LEU A 701 -31.02 3.34 -11.05
C LEU A 701 -29.91 4.39 -11.27
N PRO A 702 -29.64 4.78 -12.52
CA PRO A 702 -28.63 5.78 -12.85
C PRO A 702 -29.03 7.15 -12.30
N PHE A 703 -28.00 7.89 -11.84
CA PHE A 703 -28.18 9.22 -11.29
C PHE A 703 -26.92 10.06 -11.51
N GLN A 704 -27.10 11.23 -12.13
CA GLN A 704 -26.05 12.23 -12.29
C GLN A 704 -26.63 13.64 -12.14
N LEU A 705 -26.08 14.39 -11.17
CA LEU A 705 -26.45 15.76 -10.87
C LEU A 705 -25.38 16.71 -11.41
N LEU A 706 -25.73 17.64 -12.27
CA LEU A 706 -24.79 18.59 -12.87
C LEU A 706 -24.75 19.92 -12.09
N SER A 707 -25.92 20.47 -11.72
CA SER A 707 -25.98 21.74 -11.01
C SER A 707 -27.24 21.87 -10.15
N VAL A 708 -27.16 22.76 -9.15
CA VAL A 708 -28.29 23.09 -8.24
C VAL A 708 -28.44 24.59 -8.19
N ILE A 709 -29.65 25.10 -8.50
CA ILE A 709 -30.01 26.50 -8.33
C ILE A 709 -31.03 26.58 -7.22
N LYS A 710 -30.78 27.42 -6.20
CA LYS A 710 -31.62 27.62 -5.04
C LYS A 710 -32.17 29.04 -5.10
N LYS A 711 -33.49 29.20 -5.11
CA LYS A 711 -34.13 30.52 -4.88
C LYS A 711 -34.49 30.63 -3.42
N ALA A 712 -33.72 31.40 -2.68
CA ALA A 712 -33.87 31.60 -1.26
C ALA A 712 -34.49 32.96 -0.94
N THR A 713 -35.36 33.01 0.09
CA THR A 713 -35.90 34.20 0.68
C THR A 713 -35.40 34.26 2.12
N PHE A 714 -34.84 35.40 2.49
CA PHE A 714 -34.30 35.63 3.83
C PHE A 714 -35.27 36.53 4.61
N ASN A 715 -35.43 36.22 5.89
CA ASN A 715 -36.17 37.06 6.83
C ASN A 715 -35.14 37.75 7.73
N ASP A 716 -35.17 39.08 7.74
CA ASP A 716 -34.35 39.91 8.64
C ASP A 716 -34.81 39.76 10.08
#